data_108971e34bd0431d676d8d420f146b64
#
_entry.id   108971e34bd0431d676d8d420f146b64
#
_cell.length_a   1.000
_cell.length_b   1.000
_cell.length_c   1.000
_cell.angle_alpha   90.00
_cell.angle_beta   90.00
_cell.angle_gamma   90.00
#
_symmetry.space_group_name_H-M   'P 1'
#
loop_
_entity.id
_entity.type
_entity.pdbx_description
1 polymer ?
#
loop_
_entity_poly.entity_id
_entity_poly.type
_entity_poly.pdbx_seq_one_letter_code
_entity_poly.pdbx_strand_id
1 'polypeptide(L)'
;MDLYLSAAAELFEPFRLLMLAIGVVVGLVIGVIPGLGGIFGMALLLPLTYSLDPYAALALLLGLGSVTTTSDTIPAVFLGVPGTVGSMATVLDGHPLAQKNQAARALGAAYTSSIIGGVFGAVVLALALPIMRPLMLFLDFGDFLALSIFGLTIVALLAGSEPFKGLMAAILGILVSYIGLDPHEGVERWTFGQLYLWEGLPTSIVFLGLFGLPELAALLSRGRVQLSGTLIEAGGTKQGLFEALREWRLVLKNSAIGAGLGAMPGVGLSVIDWIAYGAVSRKPRSGEPPFGEGNIRGVIAPESANNAKEGGALIPTIAFGVPGSASMSLLLGAFMIQGIEPGPSILNDHASLLITMIFSVALANILGGALCLGLTRHLARLAVVPAQILVPLALTFILIAAFNVNKSSMDFMLLLVFGLLGVLMRHLNWPRAAFALGFVLGPNLERFFFLEYQISGWGWLLQPTVLVLLGLSIVNIVRQVRAYRKARVDPVGPIHTQLDFCFAAILVAVGIYVFGTALSYSFAAGVFPLIAAGAMLFSGAIVIWQKRDMTRGVISASVLTTLQADLQFLLAPVFLAALIFLVGHLLAPLLFLLAWGIWVHGDQIGRVFVRSILASGAIYLVFDGLISQPWPSTALERLLGF
;
A
#
# COMPACT_ATOMS: atom_id res chain seq x y z
N MET A 1 -32.67 -3.13 -10.67
CA MET A 1 -32.25 -2.48 -11.92
C MET A 1 -31.89 -1.02 -11.66
N ASP A 2 -32.76 -0.28 -11.01
CA ASP A 2 -32.60 1.16 -10.75
C ASP A 2 -31.33 1.51 -9.94
N LEU A 3 -30.96 0.68 -8.95
CA LEU A 3 -29.75 0.87 -8.16
C LEU A 3 -28.46 0.74 -9.01
N TYR A 4 -28.42 -0.21 -9.96
CA TYR A 4 -27.27 -0.37 -10.84
C TYR A 4 -27.17 0.76 -11.88
N LEU A 5 -28.31 1.25 -12.36
CA LEU A 5 -28.35 2.38 -13.28
C LEU A 5 -27.95 3.68 -12.57
N SER A 6 -28.43 3.90 -11.34
CA SER A 6 -28.01 5.06 -10.55
C SER A 6 -26.52 5.02 -10.22
N ALA A 7 -25.98 3.86 -9.80
CA ALA A 7 -24.54 3.71 -9.53
C ALA A 7 -23.68 3.91 -10.79
N ALA A 8 -24.15 3.48 -11.96
CA ALA A 8 -23.49 3.76 -13.22
C ALA A 8 -23.51 5.26 -13.53
N ALA A 9 -24.66 5.93 -13.35
CA ALA A 9 -24.78 7.38 -13.55
C ALA A 9 -23.83 8.16 -12.61
N GLU A 10 -23.68 7.71 -11.36
CA GLU A 10 -22.72 8.29 -10.40
C GLU A 10 -21.26 8.19 -10.89
N LEU A 11 -20.86 7.05 -11.45
CA LEU A 11 -19.49 6.91 -12.00
C LEU A 11 -19.27 7.74 -13.26
N PHE A 12 -20.28 7.84 -14.13
CA PHE A 12 -20.18 8.59 -15.37
C PHE A 12 -20.41 10.09 -15.19
N GLU A 13 -20.59 10.57 -13.97
CA GLU A 13 -20.51 11.99 -13.67
C GLU A 13 -19.12 12.49 -14.06
N PRO A 14 -19.00 13.61 -14.83
CA PRO A 14 -17.74 14.01 -15.47
C PRO A 14 -16.56 14.16 -14.52
N PHE A 15 -16.78 14.70 -13.32
CA PHE A 15 -15.71 14.89 -12.35
C PHE A 15 -15.21 13.56 -11.77
N ARG A 16 -16.10 12.61 -11.46
CA ARG A 16 -15.75 11.30 -10.91
C ARG A 16 -15.05 10.41 -11.93
N LEU A 17 -15.54 10.48 -13.19
CA LEU A 17 -14.87 9.80 -14.31
C LEU A 17 -13.47 10.39 -14.56
N LEU A 18 -13.30 11.71 -14.41
CA LEU A 18 -11.99 12.36 -14.47
C LEU A 18 -11.08 11.88 -13.35
N MET A 19 -11.57 11.75 -12.10
CA MET A 19 -10.79 11.22 -10.98
C MET A 19 -10.37 9.77 -11.22
N LEU A 20 -11.26 8.92 -11.74
CA LEU A 20 -10.90 7.56 -12.17
C LEU A 20 -9.78 7.58 -13.23
N ALA A 21 -9.92 8.43 -14.25
CA ALA A 21 -8.93 8.54 -15.32
C ALA A 21 -7.57 9.04 -14.80
N ILE A 22 -7.56 10.01 -13.89
CA ILE A 22 -6.34 10.49 -13.22
C ILE A 22 -5.71 9.35 -12.41
N GLY A 23 -6.51 8.61 -11.64
CA GLY A 23 -6.05 7.42 -10.90
C GLY A 23 -5.39 6.40 -11.83
N VAL A 24 -6.04 6.08 -12.94
CA VAL A 24 -5.51 5.19 -13.98
C VAL A 24 -4.16 5.69 -14.51
N VAL A 25 -4.08 6.95 -14.93
CA VAL A 25 -2.84 7.52 -15.48
C VAL A 25 -1.71 7.51 -14.46
N VAL A 26 -1.98 7.94 -13.23
CA VAL A 26 -0.99 7.94 -12.13
C VAL A 26 -0.57 6.50 -11.80
N GLY A 27 -1.51 5.56 -11.76
CA GLY A 27 -1.23 4.15 -11.52
C GLY A 27 -0.34 3.54 -12.60
N LEU A 28 -0.59 3.87 -13.87
CA LEU A 28 0.26 3.45 -14.99
C LEU A 28 1.68 4.01 -14.87
N VAL A 29 1.84 5.28 -14.54
CA VAL A 29 3.16 5.90 -14.36
C VAL A 29 3.93 5.26 -13.21
N ILE A 30 3.28 5.05 -12.08
CA ILE A 30 3.90 4.45 -10.88
C ILE A 30 4.31 2.99 -11.13
N GLY A 31 3.45 2.18 -11.74
CA GLY A 31 3.74 0.77 -12.01
C GLY A 31 4.92 0.56 -12.96
N VAL A 32 5.12 1.49 -13.90
CA VAL A 32 6.25 1.45 -14.83
C VAL A 32 7.59 1.75 -14.15
N ILE A 33 7.60 2.47 -13.04
CA ILE A 33 8.85 2.84 -12.33
C ILE A 33 9.26 1.68 -11.41
N PRO A 34 10.39 0.98 -11.67
CA PRO A 34 10.78 -0.16 -10.87
C PRO A 34 10.94 0.20 -9.39
N GLY A 35 10.22 -0.52 -8.53
CA GLY A 35 10.27 -0.35 -7.09
C GLY A 35 9.32 0.67 -6.50
N LEU A 36 8.60 1.45 -7.31
CA LEU A 36 7.43 2.20 -6.86
C LEU A 36 6.21 1.30 -7.08
N GLY A 37 5.61 0.84 -6.01
CA GLY A 37 4.43 -0.04 -6.10
C GLY A 37 3.12 0.73 -5.90
N GLY A 38 1.99 0.05 -6.11
CA GLY A 38 0.64 0.62 -5.90
C GLY A 38 0.43 1.16 -4.47
N ILE A 39 1.10 0.58 -3.47
CA ILE A 39 1.07 1.07 -2.09
C ILE A 39 1.62 2.50 -1.99
N PHE A 40 2.76 2.78 -2.66
CA PHE A 40 3.32 4.13 -2.73
C PHE A 40 2.33 5.10 -3.39
N GLY A 41 1.76 4.70 -4.52
CA GLY A 41 0.81 5.54 -5.26
C GLY A 41 -0.47 5.83 -4.46
N MET A 42 -1.00 4.81 -3.80
CA MET A 42 -2.16 4.99 -2.92
C MET A 42 -1.85 5.91 -1.74
N ALA A 43 -0.70 5.72 -1.08
CA ALA A 43 -0.26 6.62 -0.01
C ALA A 43 -0.10 8.06 -0.51
N LEU A 44 0.44 8.24 -1.74
CA LEU A 44 0.62 9.54 -2.37
C LEU A 44 -0.70 10.26 -2.65
N LEU A 45 -1.73 9.55 -3.12
CA LEU A 45 -3.02 10.13 -3.46
C LEU A 45 -4.00 10.20 -2.28
N LEU A 46 -3.76 9.44 -1.21
CA LEU A 46 -4.67 9.39 -0.06
C LEU A 46 -4.98 10.77 0.56
N PRO A 47 -4.03 11.69 0.75
CA PRO A 47 -4.34 13.04 1.25
C PRO A 47 -5.29 13.85 0.36
N LEU A 48 -5.28 13.61 -0.94
CA LEU A 48 -6.18 14.32 -1.86
C LEU A 48 -7.65 13.93 -1.64
N THR A 49 -7.89 12.75 -1.07
CA THR A 49 -9.26 12.26 -0.83
C THR A 49 -10.01 13.09 0.22
N TYR A 50 -9.34 13.86 1.08
CA TYR A 50 -10.02 14.73 2.05
C TYR A 50 -10.91 15.81 1.40
N SER A 51 -10.56 16.27 0.21
CA SER A 51 -11.28 17.33 -0.52
C SER A 51 -12.25 16.78 -1.56
N LEU A 52 -12.35 15.46 -1.72
CA LEU A 52 -13.19 14.80 -2.71
C LEU A 52 -14.45 14.22 -2.06
N ASP A 53 -15.52 14.10 -2.84
CA ASP A 53 -16.66 13.28 -2.43
C ASP A 53 -16.27 11.79 -2.41
N PRO A 54 -17.00 10.92 -1.66
CA PRO A 54 -16.65 9.51 -1.53
C PRO A 54 -16.52 8.75 -2.86
N TYR A 55 -17.37 9.06 -3.85
CA TYR A 55 -17.33 8.40 -5.15
C TYR A 55 -16.08 8.77 -5.94
N ALA A 56 -15.74 10.05 -5.96
CA ALA A 56 -14.54 10.57 -6.63
C ALA A 56 -13.25 10.06 -5.95
N ALA A 57 -13.21 10.07 -4.61
CA ALA A 57 -12.10 9.59 -3.81
C ALA A 57 -11.80 8.11 -4.08
N LEU A 58 -12.83 7.27 -4.03
CA LEU A 58 -12.66 5.83 -4.27
C LEU A 58 -12.39 5.52 -5.74
N ALA A 59 -13.00 6.23 -6.69
CA ALA A 59 -12.70 6.09 -8.11
C ALA A 59 -11.22 6.40 -8.40
N LEU A 60 -10.66 7.46 -7.81
CA LEU A 60 -9.25 7.83 -7.92
C LEU A 60 -8.32 6.71 -7.42
N LEU A 61 -8.56 6.21 -6.20
CA LEU A 61 -7.71 5.19 -5.58
C LEU A 61 -7.87 3.81 -6.24
N LEU A 62 -9.10 3.41 -6.59
CA LEU A 62 -9.35 2.16 -7.31
C LEU A 62 -8.80 2.21 -8.73
N GLY A 63 -8.90 3.36 -9.39
CA GLY A 63 -8.27 3.61 -10.69
C GLY A 63 -6.77 3.35 -10.65
N LEU A 64 -6.08 3.90 -9.65
CA LEU A 64 -4.64 3.68 -9.43
C LEU A 64 -4.33 2.22 -9.09
N GLY A 65 -5.01 1.66 -8.09
CA GLY A 65 -4.72 0.32 -7.58
C GLY A 65 -4.92 -0.76 -8.64
N SER A 66 -5.99 -0.66 -9.44
CA SER A 66 -6.34 -1.64 -10.46
C SER A 66 -5.33 -1.74 -11.62
N VAL A 67 -4.59 -0.67 -11.93
CA VAL A 67 -3.75 -0.63 -13.13
C VAL A 67 -2.25 -0.65 -12.86
N THR A 68 -1.84 -0.39 -11.62
CA THR A 68 -0.42 -0.44 -11.24
C THR A 68 0.18 -1.82 -11.53
N THR A 69 -0.57 -2.90 -11.29
CA THR A 69 -0.19 -4.29 -11.58
C THR A 69 -0.28 -4.65 -13.06
N THR A 70 -0.83 -3.79 -13.91
CA THR A 70 -0.82 -3.96 -15.37
C THR A 70 0.44 -3.34 -15.98
N SER A 71 0.82 -2.15 -15.53
CA SER A 71 1.96 -1.42 -16.10
C SER A 71 3.31 -1.89 -15.55
N ASP A 72 3.36 -2.54 -14.39
CA ASP A 72 4.58 -3.10 -13.78
C ASP A 72 5.19 -4.26 -14.59
N THR A 73 4.43 -4.81 -15.52
CA THR A 73 4.90 -5.78 -16.53
C THR A 73 5.94 -5.17 -17.48
N ILE A 74 5.89 -3.84 -17.71
CA ILE A 74 6.84 -3.16 -18.63
C ILE A 74 8.29 -3.34 -18.15
N PRO A 75 8.67 -2.92 -16.94
CA PRO A 75 10.02 -3.15 -16.45
C PRO A 75 10.34 -4.63 -16.27
N ALA A 76 9.36 -5.48 -15.92
CA ALA A 76 9.57 -6.92 -15.82
C ALA A 76 10.01 -7.53 -17.14
N VAL A 77 9.41 -7.14 -18.24
CA VAL A 77 9.72 -7.64 -19.59
C VAL A 77 11.00 -6.98 -20.14
N PHE A 78 11.10 -5.66 -20.12
CA PHE A 78 12.22 -4.96 -20.75
C PHE A 78 13.51 -4.96 -19.95
N LEU A 79 13.42 -4.83 -18.63
CA LEU A 79 14.59 -4.65 -17.76
C LEU A 79 14.97 -5.93 -17.01
N GLY A 80 14.11 -6.95 -17.02
CA GLY A 80 14.29 -8.13 -16.18
C GLY A 80 14.20 -7.83 -14.67
N VAL A 81 13.60 -6.70 -14.33
CA VAL A 81 13.42 -6.24 -12.95
C VAL A 81 11.91 -6.06 -12.70
N PRO A 82 11.34 -6.68 -11.68
CA PRO A 82 9.92 -6.52 -11.42
C PRO A 82 9.59 -5.05 -11.11
N GLY A 83 8.51 -4.52 -11.70
CA GLY A 83 7.99 -3.19 -11.38
C GLY A 83 7.42 -3.16 -9.97
N THR A 84 6.63 -4.17 -9.63
CA THR A 84 6.11 -4.45 -8.28
C THR A 84 6.39 -5.90 -7.88
N VAL A 85 6.03 -6.26 -6.65
CA VAL A 85 6.12 -7.67 -6.19
C VAL A 85 5.20 -8.62 -6.97
N GLY A 86 4.21 -8.08 -7.67
CA GLY A 86 3.24 -8.85 -8.46
C GLY A 86 3.72 -9.23 -9.85
N SER A 87 4.83 -8.70 -10.33
CA SER A 87 5.40 -9.05 -11.65
C SER A 87 6.67 -9.92 -11.57
N MET A 88 6.97 -10.47 -10.37
CA MET A 88 8.18 -11.28 -10.15
C MET A 88 8.20 -12.54 -11.01
N ALA A 89 7.10 -13.27 -11.10
CA ALA A 89 7.02 -14.49 -11.89
C ALA A 89 6.99 -14.18 -13.40
N THR A 90 6.39 -13.07 -13.79
CA THR A 90 6.37 -12.60 -15.18
C THR A 90 7.77 -12.33 -15.73
N VAL A 91 8.73 -11.92 -14.88
CA VAL A 91 10.13 -11.74 -15.30
C VAL A 91 10.72 -13.00 -15.89
N LEU A 92 10.38 -14.19 -15.34
CA LEU A 92 11.01 -15.46 -15.72
C LEU A 92 10.85 -15.81 -17.20
N ASP A 93 9.68 -15.53 -17.77
CA ASP A 93 9.40 -15.80 -19.18
C ASP A 93 9.30 -14.53 -20.03
N GLY A 94 8.83 -13.44 -19.43
CA GLY A 94 8.68 -12.16 -20.13
C GLY A 94 10.01 -11.55 -20.58
N HIS A 95 11.02 -11.56 -19.71
CA HIS A 95 12.34 -11.04 -20.05
C HIS A 95 13.09 -11.89 -21.09
N PRO A 96 13.12 -13.23 -21.03
CA PRO A 96 13.64 -14.05 -22.11
C PRO A 96 12.94 -13.84 -23.46
N LEU A 97 11.61 -13.57 -23.46
CA LEU A 97 10.91 -13.19 -24.70
C LEU A 97 11.43 -11.86 -25.25
N ALA A 98 11.68 -10.88 -24.40
CA ALA A 98 12.24 -9.59 -24.80
C ALA A 98 13.67 -9.75 -25.37
N GLN A 99 14.51 -10.60 -24.76
CA GLN A 99 15.84 -10.92 -25.27
C GLN A 99 15.79 -11.59 -26.66
N LYS A 100 14.71 -12.30 -26.96
CA LYS A 100 14.43 -12.88 -28.28
C LYS A 100 13.72 -11.92 -29.25
N ASN A 101 13.71 -10.60 -28.97
CA ASN A 101 13.01 -9.56 -29.72
C ASN A 101 11.47 -9.76 -29.79
N GLN A 102 10.87 -10.43 -28.81
CA GLN A 102 9.44 -10.69 -28.71
C GLN A 102 8.78 -9.93 -27.55
N ALA A 103 9.36 -8.81 -27.12
CA ALA A 103 8.82 -7.99 -26.02
C ALA A 103 7.38 -7.54 -26.29
N ALA A 104 7.09 -7.08 -27.51
CA ALA A 104 5.75 -6.64 -27.89
C ALA A 104 4.71 -7.78 -27.80
N ARG A 105 5.11 -9.03 -28.11
CA ARG A 105 4.28 -10.23 -27.97
C ARG A 105 3.99 -10.54 -26.51
N ALA A 106 5.02 -10.50 -25.65
CA ALA A 106 4.88 -10.73 -24.22
C ALA A 106 3.94 -9.70 -23.58
N LEU A 107 4.13 -8.40 -23.89
CA LEU A 107 3.30 -7.32 -23.36
C LEU A 107 1.86 -7.36 -23.88
N GLY A 108 1.66 -7.69 -25.16
CA GLY A 108 0.31 -7.88 -25.70
C GLY A 108 -0.46 -8.98 -25.00
N ALA A 109 0.19 -10.11 -24.70
CA ALA A 109 -0.40 -11.20 -23.94
C ALA A 109 -0.66 -10.81 -22.48
N ALA A 110 0.30 -10.14 -21.84
CA ALA A 110 0.18 -9.67 -20.46
C ALA A 110 -1.02 -8.74 -20.27
N TYR A 111 -1.08 -7.64 -21.04
CA TYR A 111 -2.16 -6.65 -20.89
C TYR A 111 -3.55 -7.22 -21.17
N THR A 112 -3.66 -8.09 -22.19
CA THR A 112 -4.92 -8.76 -22.50
C THR A 112 -5.36 -9.66 -21.33
N SER A 113 -4.42 -10.40 -20.75
CA SER A 113 -4.67 -11.26 -19.60
C SER A 113 -5.04 -10.44 -18.36
N SER A 114 -4.38 -9.30 -18.15
CA SER A 114 -4.65 -8.36 -17.05
C SER A 114 -6.05 -7.72 -17.17
N ILE A 115 -6.46 -7.30 -18.39
CA ILE A 115 -7.82 -6.77 -18.62
C ILE A 115 -8.86 -7.82 -18.25
N ILE A 116 -8.73 -9.04 -18.80
CA ILE A 116 -9.70 -10.12 -18.56
C ILE A 116 -9.70 -10.50 -17.08
N GLY A 117 -8.52 -10.58 -16.44
CA GLY A 117 -8.38 -10.87 -15.03
C GLY A 117 -9.04 -9.81 -14.15
N GLY A 118 -8.79 -8.53 -14.42
CA GLY A 118 -9.37 -7.42 -13.65
C GLY A 118 -10.89 -7.34 -13.77
N VAL A 119 -11.42 -7.50 -14.98
CA VAL A 119 -12.89 -7.58 -15.20
C VAL A 119 -13.47 -8.81 -14.50
N PHE A 120 -12.80 -9.96 -14.56
CA PHE A 120 -13.21 -11.16 -13.82
C PHE A 120 -13.24 -10.90 -12.31
N GLY A 121 -12.24 -10.23 -11.74
CA GLY A 121 -12.20 -9.83 -10.34
C GLY A 121 -13.38 -8.93 -9.95
N ALA A 122 -13.72 -7.95 -10.80
CA ALA A 122 -14.89 -7.10 -10.60
C ALA A 122 -16.20 -7.89 -10.63
N VAL A 123 -16.33 -8.88 -11.54
CA VAL A 123 -17.48 -9.78 -11.60
C VAL A 123 -17.58 -10.64 -10.33
N VAL A 124 -16.45 -11.18 -9.84
CA VAL A 124 -16.41 -11.94 -8.58
C VAL A 124 -16.87 -11.08 -7.41
N LEU A 125 -16.41 -9.82 -7.33
CA LEU A 125 -16.85 -8.87 -6.31
C LEU A 125 -18.36 -8.60 -6.43
N ALA A 126 -18.90 -8.41 -7.65
CA ALA A 126 -20.31 -8.21 -7.88
C ALA A 126 -21.17 -9.41 -7.42
N LEU A 127 -20.67 -10.63 -7.69
CA LEU A 127 -21.34 -11.85 -7.27
C LEU A 127 -21.22 -12.12 -5.76
N ALA A 128 -20.21 -11.58 -5.12
CA ALA A 128 -20.04 -11.69 -3.67
C ALA A 128 -21.02 -10.81 -2.88
N LEU A 129 -21.42 -9.64 -3.40
CA LEU A 129 -22.29 -8.69 -2.68
C LEU A 129 -23.60 -9.31 -2.18
N PRO A 130 -24.40 -10.04 -3.02
CA PRO A 130 -25.64 -10.66 -2.55
C PRO A 130 -25.42 -11.72 -1.47
N ILE A 131 -24.23 -12.36 -1.46
CA ILE A 131 -23.87 -13.39 -0.47
C ILE A 131 -23.40 -12.73 0.83
N MET A 132 -22.67 -11.62 0.72
CA MET A 132 -22.15 -10.89 1.88
C MET A 132 -23.25 -10.34 2.76
N ARG A 133 -24.31 -9.77 2.16
CA ARG A 133 -25.40 -9.13 2.91
C ARG A 133 -26.07 -10.06 3.94
N PRO A 134 -26.59 -11.25 3.58
CA PRO A 134 -27.16 -12.15 4.57
C PRO A 134 -26.12 -12.67 5.57
N LEU A 135 -24.89 -12.93 5.13
CA LEU A 135 -23.81 -13.39 6.01
C LEU A 135 -23.53 -12.37 7.13
N MET A 136 -23.49 -11.10 6.80
CA MET A 136 -23.21 -10.04 7.78
C MET A 136 -24.34 -9.82 8.78
N LEU A 137 -25.58 -10.11 8.39
CA LEU A 137 -26.74 -10.02 9.30
C LEU A 137 -26.75 -11.12 10.37
N PHE A 138 -25.94 -12.18 10.20
CA PHE A 138 -25.76 -13.23 11.20
C PHE A 138 -24.59 -12.97 12.14
N LEU A 139 -23.75 -11.98 11.86
CA LEU A 139 -22.56 -11.67 12.64
C LEU A 139 -22.87 -10.55 13.64
N ASP A 140 -22.52 -10.79 14.90
CA ASP A 140 -22.56 -9.82 15.98
C ASP A 140 -21.26 -9.02 16.08
N PHE A 141 -21.20 -7.98 16.91
CA PHE A 141 -19.99 -7.18 17.11
C PHE A 141 -18.82 -8.02 17.65
N GLY A 142 -19.10 -9.05 18.47
CA GLY A 142 -18.11 -10.00 18.94
C GLY A 142 -17.47 -10.81 17.81
N ASP A 143 -18.26 -11.17 16.80
CA ASP A 143 -17.76 -11.86 15.61
C ASP A 143 -16.86 -10.96 14.77
N PHE A 144 -17.24 -9.68 14.58
CA PHE A 144 -16.39 -8.69 13.88
C PHE A 144 -15.08 -8.44 14.63
N LEU A 145 -15.12 -8.39 15.96
CA LEU A 145 -13.92 -8.30 16.81
C LEU A 145 -13.02 -9.52 16.58
N ALA A 146 -13.56 -10.73 16.71
CA ALA A 146 -12.82 -11.97 16.52
C ALA A 146 -12.25 -12.11 15.10
N LEU A 147 -13.01 -11.69 14.08
CA LEU A 147 -12.60 -11.69 12.68
C LEU A 147 -11.46 -10.68 12.43
N SER A 148 -11.54 -9.50 13.05
CA SER A 148 -10.48 -8.49 12.98
C SER A 148 -9.18 -8.99 13.62
N ILE A 149 -9.25 -9.64 14.78
CA ILE A 149 -8.12 -10.30 15.44
C ILE A 149 -7.55 -11.42 14.56
N PHE A 150 -8.41 -12.23 13.96
CA PHE A 150 -8.00 -13.29 13.03
C PHE A 150 -7.29 -12.74 11.80
N GLY A 151 -7.88 -11.71 11.15
CA GLY A 151 -7.26 -11.02 10.01
C GLY A 151 -5.90 -10.41 10.36
N LEU A 152 -5.81 -9.73 11.50
CA LEU A 152 -4.57 -9.15 12.00
C LEU A 152 -3.49 -10.22 12.21
N THR A 153 -3.84 -11.36 12.83
CA THR A 153 -2.89 -12.45 13.03
C THR A 153 -2.41 -13.06 11.72
N ILE A 154 -3.27 -13.23 10.73
CA ILE A 154 -2.88 -13.73 9.40
C ILE A 154 -1.89 -12.76 8.73
N VAL A 155 -2.26 -11.49 8.63
CA VAL A 155 -1.40 -10.47 7.96
C VAL A 155 -0.07 -10.30 8.68
N ALA A 156 -0.10 -10.21 10.02
CA ALA A 156 1.12 -10.07 10.81
C ALA A 156 2.08 -11.25 10.62
N LEU A 157 1.55 -12.47 10.56
CA LEU A 157 2.36 -13.68 10.45
C LEU A 157 2.84 -13.99 9.04
N LEU A 158 2.07 -13.59 8.00
CA LEU A 158 2.42 -13.82 6.59
C LEU A 158 3.26 -12.69 5.98
N ALA A 159 3.24 -11.50 6.58
CA ALA A 159 3.88 -10.32 6.03
C ALA A 159 5.43 -10.32 6.13
N GLY A 160 6.04 -11.28 6.82
CA GLY A 160 7.50 -11.33 6.98
C GLY A 160 8.05 -12.72 7.21
N SER A 161 9.36 -12.84 7.13
CA SER A 161 10.09 -14.09 7.41
C SER A 161 10.09 -14.45 8.90
N GLU A 162 9.88 -13.46 9.78
CA GLU A 162 9.90 -13.60 11.25
C GLU A 162 8.52 -13.25 11.82
N PRO A 163 7.72 -14.25 12.26
CA PRO A 163 6.32 -14.03 12.67
C PRO A 163 6.15 -13.02 13.81
N PHE A 164 7.05 -13.03 14.79
CA PHE A 164 6.94 -12.12 15.93
C PHE A 164 7.26 -10.67 15.60
N LYS A 165 8.12 -10.40 14.60
CA LYS A 165 8.30 -9.04 14.08
C LYS A 165 7.01 -8.50 13.45
N GLY A 166 6.31 -9.37 12.70
CA GLY A 166 5.02 -9.02 12.11
C GLY A 166 3.98 -8.69 13.17
N LEU A 167 3.90 -9.50 14.20
CA LEU A 167 2.98 -9.27 15.33
C LEU A 167 3.32 -7.97 16.08
N MET A 168 4.60 -7.73 16.40
CA MET A 168 5.03 -6.47 17.03
C MET A 168 4.73 -5.26 16.17
N ALA A 169 4.95 -5.35 14.86
CA ALA A 169 4.63 -4.26 13.94
C ALA A 169 3.12 -3.94 13.92
N ALA A 170 2.28 -4.96 13.91
CA ALA A 170 0.82 -4.80 13.97
C ALA A 170 0.38 -4.18 15.30
N ILE A 171 0.91 -4.66 16.41
CA ILE A 171 0.61 -4.14 17.75
C ILE A 171 1.10 -2.68 17.88
N LEU A 172 2.28 -2.36 17.34
CA LEU A 172 2.76 -0.97 17.30
C LEU A 172 1.77 -0.07 16.55
N GLY A 173 1.24 -0.54 15.42
CA GLY A 173 0.20 0.17 14.69
C GLY A 173 -1.04 0.42 15.55
N ILE A 174 -1.52 -0.60 16.27
CA ILE A 174 -2.65 -0.49 17.20
C ILE A 174 -2.35 0.54 18.31
N LEU A 175 -1.19 0.45 18.97
CA LEU A 175 -0.84 1.40 20.03
C LEU A 175 -0.76 2.84 19.53
N VAL A 176 -0.20 3.04 18.34
CA VAL A 176 -0.11 4.35 17.69
C VAL A 176 -1.49 4.90 17.31
N SER A 177 -2.45 4.03 16.96
CA SER A 177 -3.82 4.45 16.62
C SER A 177 -4.63 4.92 17.83
N TYR A 178 -4.21 4.59 19.04
CA TYR A 178 -4.87 5.04 20.27
C TYR A 178 -4.36 6.40 20.80
N ILE A 179 -3.41 7.03 20.13
CA ILE A 179 -3.00 8.40 20.46
C ILE A 179 -4.16 9.34 20.14
N GLY A 180 -4.64 10.10 21.11
CA GLY A 180 -5.76 11.04 20.97
C GLY A 180 -6.70 11.01 22.15
N LEU A 181 -7.91 11.51 21.95
CA LEU A 181 -8.97 11.41 22.96
C LEU A 181 -9.62 10.03 22.86
N ASP A 182 -9.79 9.39 24.01
CA ASP A 182 -10.58 8.18 24.10
C ASP A 182 -12.04 8.44 23.71
N PRO A 183 -12.62 7.65 22.80
CA PRO A 183 -13.98 7.90 22.30
C PRO A 183 -15.10 7.62 23.32
N HIS A 184 -14.80 6.92 24.42
CA HIS A 184 -15.80 6.52 25.41
C HIS A 184 -15.90 7.49 26.59
N GLU A 185 -14.78 8.00 27.09
CA GLU A 185 -14.71 8.83 28.27
C GLU A 185 -14.00 10.18 28.03
N GLY A 186 -13.45 10.40 26.83
CA GLY A 186 -12.74 11.63 26.48
C GLY A 186 -11.38 11.80 27.21
N VAL A 187 -10.80 10.72 27.71
CA VAL A 187 -9.50 10.73 28.37
C VAL A 187 -8.40 10.95 27.34
N GLU A 188 -7.47 11.86 27.62
CA GLU A 188 -6.30 12.10 26.77
C GLU A 188 -5.31 10.93 26.87
N ARG A 189 -5.07 10.27 25.72
CA ARG A 189 -4.08 9.20 25.60
C ARG A 189 -2.88 9.69 24.80
N TRP A 190 -1.75 9.91 25.48
CA TRP A 190 -0.45 10.30 24.88
C TRP A 190 -0.51 11.49 23.91
N THR A 191 -1.36 12.48 24.22
CA THR A 191 -1.45 13.74 23.46
C THR A 191 -0.32 14.71 23.78
N PHE A 192 0.41 14.46 24.88
CA PHE A 192 1.51 15.30 25.37
C PHE A 192 1.09 16.79 25.53
N GLY A 193 -0.20 17.04 25.78
CA GLY A 193 -0.77 18.37 25.90
C GLY A 193 -0.88 19.12 24.56
N GLN A 194 -0.73 18.44 23.44
CA GLN A 194 -0.85 19.02 22.11
C GLN A 194 -2.28 18.87 21.59
N LEU A 195 -2.96 19.99 21.40
CA LEU A 195 -4.34 20.03 20.86
C LEU A 195 -4.43 19.33 19.48
N TYR A 196 -3.38 19.43 18.68
CA TYR A 196 -3.28 18.77 17.38
C TYR A 196 -3.48 17.25 17.45
N LEU A 197 -3.09 16.61 18.55
CA LEU A 197 -3.20 15.14 18.72
C LEU A 197 -4.55 14.70 19.30
N TRP A 198 -5.46 15.60 19.66
CA TRP A 198 -6.74 15.23 20.27
C TRP A 198 -7.63 14.40 19.33
N GLU A 199 -7.64 14.74 18.06
CA GLU A 199 -8.39 13.98 17.03
C GLU A 199 -7.63 12.73 16.53
N GLY A 200 -6.52 12.39 17.18
CA GLY A 200 -5.65 11.30 16.78
C GLY A 200 -4.66 11.66 15.68
N LEU A 201 -4.00 10.66 15.13
CA LEU A 201 -3.01 10.83 14.08
C LEU A 201 -3.67 10.73 12.70
N PRO A 202 -3.46 11.71 11.79
CA PRO A 202 -4.01 11.67 10.45
C PRO A 202 -3.50 10.47 9.65
N THR A 203 -4.39 9.56 9.27
CA THR A 203 -4.08 8.30 8.58
C THR A 203 -3.24 8.51 7.32
N SER A 204 -3.56 9.54 6.55
CA SER A 204 -2.84 9.86 5.32
C SER A 204 -1.39 10.25 5.55
N ILE A 205 -1.11 11.04 6.60
CA ILE A 205 0.25 11.49 6.96
C ILE A 205 1.08 10.30 7.46
N VAL A 206 0.48 9.46 8.32
CA VAL A 206 1.10 8.22 8.81
C VAL A 206 1.51 7.33 7.63
N PHE A 207 0.63 7.12 6.67
CA PHE A 207 0.91 6.26 5.52
C PHE A 207 1.87 6.90 4.50
N LEU A 208 1.76 8.21 4.27
CA LEU A 208 2.72 8.95 3.46
C LEU A 208 4.15 8.86 4.02
N GLY A 209 4.30 9.03 5.32
CA GLY A 209 5.58 8.84 5.99
C GLY A 209 6.06 7.39 5.87
N LEU A 210 5.24 6.43 6.27
CA LEU A 210 5.61 5.01 6.37
C LEU A 210 5.94 4.36 5.02
N PHE A 211 5.26 4.75 3.95
CA PHE A 211 5.44 4.16 2.61
C PHE A 211 6.04 5.15 1.60
N GLY A 212 5.69 6.44 1.67
CA GLY A 212 6.14 7.43 0.69
C GLY A 212 7.63 7.71 0.76
N LEU A 213 8.10 8.21 1.90
CA LEU A 213 9.50 8.61 2.05
C LEU A 213 10.50 7.46 1.90
N PRO A 214 10.30 6.25 2.48
CA PRO A 214 11.22 5.14 2.30
C PRO A 214 11.35 4.63 0.87
N GLU A 215 10.27 4.67 0.07
CA GLU A 215 10.35 4.25 -1.32
C GLU A 215 11.10 5.28 -2.19
N LEU A 216 10.95 6.57 -1.91
CA LEU A 216 11.73 7.61 -2.58
C LEU A 216 13.22 7.53 -2.24
N ALA A 217 13.56 7.30 -0.95
CA ALA A 217 14.93 7.08 -0.52
C ALA A 217 15.57 5.90 -1.28
N ALA A 218 14.85 4.78 -1.32
CA ALA A 218 15.30 3.60 -2.03
C ALA A 218 15.42 3.77 -3.55
N LEU A 219 14.56 4.59 -4.15
CA LEU A 219 14.64 4.87 -5.58
C LEU A 219 15.93 5.64 -5.91
N LEU A 220 16.36 6.57 -5.05
CA LEU A 220 17.64 7.27 -5.21
C LEU A 220 18.86 6.35 -5.06
N SER A 221 18.78 5.38 -4.14
CA SER A 221 19.87 4.43 -3.89
C SER A 221 20.04 3.41 -5.02
N ARG A 222 19.03 3.20 -5.86
CA ARG A 222 19.10 2.37 -7.06
C ARG A 222 19.80 3.15 -8.16
N GLY A 223 20.97 2.71 -8.59
CA GLY A 223 21.72 3.32 -9.71
C GLY A 223 20.90 3.44 -11.00
N ARG A 224 21.48 4.06 -12.04
CA ARG A 224 20.83 4.16 -13.36
C ARG A 224 20.55 2.78 -13.92
N VAL A 225 19.29 2.48 -14.21
CA VAL A 225 18.88 1.26 -14.92
C VAL A 225 19.16 1.46 -16.41
N GLN A 226 19.93 0.56 -17.02
CA GLN A 226 20.18 0.58 -18.46
C GLN A 226 19.17 -0.33 -19.17
N LEU A 227 18.57 0.17 -20.24
CA LEU A 227 17.71 -0.66 -21.11
C LEU A 227 18.55 -1.76 -21.77
N SER A 228 18.19 -3.00 -21.50
CA SER A 228 18.68 -4.15 -22.25
C SER A 228 17.64 -4.50 -23.31
N GLY A 229 17.92 -4.20 -24.57
CA GLY A 229 17.09 -4.65 -25.70
C GLY A 229 16.64 -3.54 -26.64
N THR A 230 16.40 -3.94 -27.87
CA THR A 230 15.89 -3.09 -28.95
C THR A 230 14.43 -2.68 -28.73
N LEU A 231 14.14 -1.44 -29.03
CA LEU A 231 12.79 -0.87 -29.03
C LEU A 231 11.81 -1.72 -29.87
N ILE A 232 10.63 -1.92 -29.31
CA ILE A 232 9.47 -2.67 -29.77
C ILE A 232 9.35 -2.78 -31.31
N GLU A 233 9.43 -4.01 -31.85
CA GLU A 233 9.04 -4.29 -33.22
C GLU A 233 7.52 -4.15 -33.40
N ALA A 234 7.13 -3.49 -34.48
CA ALA A 234 5.72 -3.32 -34.85
C ALA A 234 5.11 -4.68 -35.23
N GLY A 235 4.02 -5.08 -34.56
CA GLY A 235 3.24 -6.28 -34.92
C GLY A 235 3.10 -7.34 -33.87
N GLY A 236 4.07 -7.52 -32.97
CA GLY A 236 4.06 -8.57 -31.94
C GLY A 236 2.91 -8.41 -30.92
N THR A 237 2.49 -7.19 -30.60
CA THR A 237 1.40 -6.92 -29.65
C THR A 237 0.09 -7.61 -30.04
N LYS A 238 -0.29 -7.57 -31.33
CA LYS A 238 -1.50 -8.26 -31.82
C LYS A 238 -1.38 -9.77 -31.67
N GLN A 239 -0.21 -10.34 -31.95
CA GLN A 239 0.03 -11.76 -31.77
C GLN A 239 -0.16 -12.17 -30.31
N GLY A 240 0.46 -11.46 -29.36
CA GLY A 240 0.30 -11.73 -27.93
C GLY A 240 -1.14 -11.62 -27.47
N LEU A 241 -1.87 -10.59 -27.93
CA LEU A 241 -3.30 -10.43 -27.66
C LEU A 241 -4.10 -11.67 -28.10
N PHE A 242 -3.91 -12.14 -29.34
CA PHE A 242 -4.63 -13.32 -29.83
C PHE A 242 -4.22 -14.61 -29.09
N GLU A 243 -2.97 -14.73 -28.67
CA GLU A 243 -2.50 -15.86 -27.86
C GLU A 243 -3.17 -15.90 -26.49
N ALA A 244 -3.29 -14.76 -25.81
CA ALA A 244 -4.02 -14.64 -24.55
C ALA A 244 -5.50 -15.00 -24.72
N LEU A 245 -6.14 -14.53 -25.79
CA LEU A 245 -7.54 -14.87 -26.09
C LEU A 245 -7.72 -16.36 -26.41
N ARG A 246 -6.78 -17.00 -27.10
CA ARG A 246 -6.81 -18.46 -27.34
C ARG A 246 -6.68 -19.25 -26.04
N GLU A 247 -5.89 -18.77 -25.11
CA GLU A 247 -5.68 -19.37 -23.79
C GLU A 247 -6.76 -18.93 -22.75
N TRP A 248 -7.96 -18.53 -23.18
CA TRP A 248 -9.02 -18.01 -22.31
C TRP A 248 -9.33 -18.88 -21.10
N ARG A 249 -9.24 -20.22 -21.25
CA ARG A 249 -9.44 -21.15 -20.13
C ARG A 249 -8.33 -21.04 -19.08
N LEU A 250 -7.10 -20.80 -19.53
CA LEU A 250 -5.95 -20.56 -18.66
C LEU A 250 -6.14 -19.23 -17.93
N VAL A 251 -6.50 -18.18 -18.65
CA VAL A 251 -6.79 -16.84 -18.10
C VAL A 251 -7.86 -16.94 -17.03
N LEU A 252 -9.04 -17.50 -17.33
CA LEU A 252 -10.14 -17.61 -16.36
C LEU A 252 -9.78 -18.46 -15.14
N LYS A 253 -9.05 -19.56 -15.33
CA LYS A 253 -8.60 -20.41 -14.23
C LYS A 253 -7.67 -19.65 -13.28
N ASN A 254 -6.69 -18.93 -13.82
CA ASN A 254 -5.76 -18.18 -12.98
C ASN A 254 -6.40 -16.93 -12.40
N SER A 255 -7.34 -16.29 -13.11
CA SER A 255 -8.18 -15.23 -12.54
C SER A 255 -8.99 -15.73 -11.33
N ALA A 256 -9.56 -16.93 -11.41
CA ALA A 256 -10.26 -17.53 -10.27
C ALA A 256 -9.31 -17.82 -9.09
N ILE A 257 -8.08 -18.30 -9.38
CA ILE A 257 -7.05 -18.47 -8.35
C ILE A 257 -6.71 -17.10 -7.72
N GLY A 258 -6.49 -16.07 -8.55
CA GLY A 258 -6.16 -14.72 -8.10
C GLY A 258 -7.26 -14.12 -7.23
N ALA A 259 -8.51 -14.14 -7.69
CA ALA A 259 -9.64 -13.61 -6.93
C ALA A 259 -9.88 -14.40 -5.64
N GLY A 260 -9.82 -15.72 -5.68
CA GLY A 260 -10.01 -16.56 -4.50
C GLY A 260 -8.93 -16.38 -3.44
N LEU A 261 -7.66 -16.35 -3.85
CA LEU A 261 -6.54 -16.09 -2.92
C LEU A 261 -6.53 -14.62 -2.46
N GLY A 262 -6.94 -13.68 -3.31
CA GLY A 262 -7.08 -12.27 -2.95
C GLY A 262 -8.12 -12.04 -1.85
N ALA A 263 -9.18 -12.84 -1.83
CA ALA A 263 -10.20 -12.81 -0.77
C ALA A 263 -9.69 -13.37 0.57
N MET A 264 -8.51 -13.98 0.60
CA MET A 264 -7.89 -14.47 1.84
C MET A 264 -6.99 -13.38 2.41
N PRO A 265 -7.29 -12.82 3.60
CA PRO A 265 -6.45 -11.82 4.23
C PRO A 265 -5.00 -12.28 4.35
N GLY A 266 -4.04 -11.39 4.07
CA GLY A 266 -2.61 -11.65 4.22
C GLY A 266 -1.93 -12.41 3.08
N VAL A 267 -2.67 -12.95 2.11
CA VAL A 267 -2.06 -13.55 0.92
C VAL A 267 -1.63 -12.43 -0.03
N GLY A 268 -0.36 -12.08 0.03
CA GLY A 268 0.22 -11.00 -0.77
C GLY A 268 0.30 -11.33 -2.27
N LEU A 269 0.44 -10.28 -3.08
CA LEU A 269 0.60 -10.37 -4.55
C LEU A 269 1.70 -11.35 -4.95
N SER A 270 2.86 -11.32 -4.28
CA SER A 270 3.98 -12.20 -4.59
C SER A 270 3.63 -13.69 -4.47
N VAL A 271 2.82 -14.06 -3.49
CA VAL A 271 2.40 -15.46 -3.30
C VAL A 271 1.46 -15.90 -4.43
N ILE A 272 0.50 -15.03 -4.78
CA ILE A 272 -0.49 -15.28 -5.84
C ILE A 272 0.21 -15.46 -7.18
N ASP A 273 1.15 -14.58 -7.49
CA ASP A 273 1.96 -14.57 -8.70
C ASP A 273 2.71 -15.90 -8.88
N TRP A 274 3.41 -16.36 -7.84
CA TRP A 274 4.12 -17.66 -7.87
C TRP A 274 3.19 -18.87 -7.94
N ILE A 275 2.03 -18.85 -7.28
CA ILE A 275 1.04 -19.93 -7.35
C ILE A 275 0.48 -20.03 -8.77
N ALA A 276 0.14 -18.90 -9.39
CA ALA A 276 -0.37 -18.85 -10.75
C ALA A 276 0.66 -19.39 -11.77
N TYR A 277 1.91 -18.93 -11.65
CA TYR A 277 3.02 -19.45 -12.46
C TYR A 277 3.25 -20.95 -12.22
N GLY A 278 3.32 -21.39 -10.98
CA GLY A 278 3.50 -22.80 -10.62
C GLY A 278 2.36 -23.71 -11.08
N ALA A 279 1.14 -23.19 -11.21
CA ALA A 279 0.01 -23.96 -11.72
C ALA A 279 0.13 -24.32 -13.21
N VAL A 280 0.89 -23.53 -13.97
CA VAL A 280 1.11 -23.75 -15.42
C VAL A 280 2.43 -24.42 -15.71
N SER A 281 3.50 -24.07 -14.99
CA SER A 281 4.84 -24.60 -15.21
C SER A 281 4.94 -26.12 -14.97
N ARG A 282 4.07 -26.67 -14.12
CA ARG A 282 3.96 -28.13 -13.88
C ARG A 282 3.35 -28.92 -15.05
N LYS A 283 2.81 -28.25 -16.06
CA LYS A 283 2.13 -28.86 -17.21
C LYS A 283 2.67 -28.29 -18.52
N PRO A 284 3.95 -28.55 -18.85
CA PRO A 284 4.52 -28.14 -20.13
C PRO A 284 3.79 -28.84 -21.26
N ARG A 285 3.63 -28.17 -22.40
CA ARG A 285 3.08 -28.75 -23.61
C ARG A 285 4.23 -29.09 -24.58
N SER A 286 4.11 -30.19 -25.31
CA SER A 286 5.07 -30.51 -26.34
C SER A 286 5.07 -29.46 -27.45
N GLY A 287 6.26 -29.03 -27.87
CA GLY A 287 6.43 -28.00 -28.91
C GLY A 287 6.43 -26.56 -28.41
N GLU A 288 6.20 -26.30 -27.12
CA GLU A 288 6.38 -24.98 -26.50
C GLU A 288 7.78 -24.82 -25.88
N PRO A 289 8.33 -23.58 -25.81
CA PRO A 289 9.57 -23.36 -25.07
C PRO A 289 9.43 -23.79 -23.60
N PRO A 290 10.51 -24.26 -22.95
CA PRO A 290 10.50 -24.52 -21.53
C PRO A 290 10.12 -23.26 -20.74
N PHE A 291 9.50 -23.45 -19.58
CA PHE A 291 9.26 -22.34 -18.64
C PHE A 291 10.59 -21.80 -18.10
N GLY A 292 10.70 -20.48 -18.00
CA GLY A 292 11.95 -19.77 -17.71
C GLY A 292 12.77 -19.42 -18.96
N GLU A 293 12.36 -19.89 -20.15
CA GLU A 293 13.04 -19.63 -21.42
C GLU A 293 12.16 -18.86 -22.43
N GLY A 294 11.08 -18.24 -21.98
CA GLY A 294 10.18 -17.45 -22.82
C GLY A 294 8.92 -18.19 -23.24
N ASN A 295 8.30 -18.94 -22.34
CA ASN A 295 6.99 -19.54 -22.55
C ASN A 295 5.90 -18.47 -22.29
N ILE A 296 5.09 -18.18 -23.31
CA ILE A 296 4.06 -17.13 -23.22
C ILE A 296 3.02 -17.41 -22.12
N ARG A 297 2.75 -18.69 -21.81
CA ARG A 297 1.82 -19.07 -20.73
C ARG A 297 2.37 -18.70 -19.34
N GLY A 298 3.71 -18.61 -19.19
CA GLY A 298 4.36 -18.14 -18.00
C GLY A 298 4.20 -16.63 -17.78
N VAL A 299 3.78 -15.89 -18.81
CA VAL A 299 3.35 -14.48 -18.71
C VAL A 299 1.84 -14.40 -18.47
N ILE A 300 1.03 -15.11 -19.26
CA ILE A 300 -0.44 -15.05 -19.19
C ILE A 300 -0.98 -15.42 -17.80
N ALA A 301 -0.45 -16.46 -17.18
CA ALA A 301 -0.99 -16.99 -15.93
C ALA A 301 -0.84 -16.03 -14.73
N PRO A 302 0.36 -15.52 -14.40
CA PRO A 302 0.51 -14.58 -13.30
C PRO A 302 -0.24 -13.26 -13.55
N GLU A 303 -0.19 -12.71 -14.76
CA GLU A 303 -0.84 -11.44 -15.09
C GLU A 303 -2.37 -11.51 -14.95
N SER A 304 -3.00 -12.60 -15.36
CA SER A 304 -4.45 -12.77 -15.15
C SER A 304 -4.82 -12.90 -13.67
N ALA A 305 -3.99 -13.57 -12.87
CA ALA A 305 -4.23 -13.73 -11.44
C ALA A 305 -4.02 -12.42 -10.67
N ASN A 306 -3.01 -11.66 -11.04
CA ASN A 306 -2.62 -10.41 -10.41
C ASN A 306 -3.75 -9.36 -10.42
N ASN A 307 -4.34 -9.10 -11.58
CA ASN A 307 -5.42 -8.13 -11.69
C ASN A 307 -6.73 -8.64 -11.08
N ALA A 308 -7.04 -9.94 -11.22
CA ALA A 308 -8.22 -10.53 -10.62
C ALA A 308 -8.21 -10.49 -9.08
N LYS A 309 -7.03 -10.51 -8.47
CA LYS A 309 -6.83 -10.44 -7.02
C LYS A 309 -7.42 -9.13 -6.43
N GLU A 310 -7.39 -8.02 -7.15
CA GLU A 310 -7.88 -6.74 -6.61
C GLU A 310 -9.38 -6.81 -6.28
N GLY A 311 -10.20 -7.39 -7.18
CA GLY A 311 -11.62 -7.63 -6.91
C GLY A 311 -11.84 -8.60 -5.74
N GLY A 312 -11.03 -9.66 -5.66
CA GLY A 312 -11.08 -10.60 -4.53
C GLY A 312 -10.77 -9.94 -3.20
N ALA A 313 -9.70 -9.13 -3.14
CA ALA A 313 -9.25 -8.48 -1.91
C ALA A 313 -10.22 -7.41 -1.38
N LEU A 314 -11.05 -6.84 -2.25
CA LEU A 314 -12.12 -5.92 -1.85
C LEU A 314 -13.21 -6.62 -1.04
N ILE A 315 -13.45 -7.92 -1.23
CA ILE A 315 -14.51 -8.66 -0.53
C ILE A 315 -14.35 -8.58 0.99
N PRO A 316 -13.26 -9.10 1.61
CA PRO A 316 -13.09 -9.02 3.06
C PRO A 316 -12.88 -7.58 3.54
N THR A 317 -12.31 -6.71 2.71
CA THR A 317 -12.07 -5.31 3.04
C THR A 317 -13.39 -4.56 3.24
N ILE A 318 -14.35 -4.74 2.35
CA ILE A 318 -15.67 -4.10 2.42
C ILE A 318 -16.54 -4.79 3.48
N ALA A 319 -16.60 -6.13 3.44
CA ALA A 319 -17.49 -6.91 4.28
C ALA A 319 -17.15 -6.82 5.77
N PHE A 320 -15.88 -6.95 6.08
CA PHE A 320 -15.44 -7.18 7.45
C PHE A 320 -14.46 -6.11 7.95
N GLY A 321 -14.12 -5.13 7.12
CA GLY A 321 -13.05 -4.18 7.46
C GLY A 321 -11.68 -4.84 7.60
N VAL A 322 -11.50 -6.05 7.09
CA VAL A 322 -10.25 -6.80 7.16
C VAL A 322 -9.56 -6.75 5.80
N PRO A 323 -8.51 -5.96 5.63
CA PRO A 323 -7.88 -5.79 4.33
C PRO A 323 -7.16 -7.05 3.85
N GLY A 324 -7.40 -7.43 2.61
CA GLY A 324 -6.75 -8.56 1.96
C GLY A 324 -5.27 -8.31 1.64
N SER A 325 -4.83 -7.05 1.61
CA SER A 325 -3.46 -6.65 1.25
C SER A 325 -3.11 -5.28 1.85
N ALA A 326 -1.82 -4.89 1.77
CA ALA A 326 -1.37 -3.57 2.22
C ALA A 326 -2.04 -2.40 1.47
N SER A 327 -2.30 -2.55 0.16
CA SER A 327 -3.07 -1.54 -0.60
C SER A 327 -4.51 -1.43 -0.10
N MET A 328 -5.12 -2.54 0.32
CA MET A 328 -6.46 -2.51 0.91
C MET A 328 -6.49 -1.85 2.30
N SER A 329 -5.36 -1.88 3.05
CA SER A 329 -5.26 -1.11 4.30
C SER A 329 -5.31 0.40 4.06
N LEU A 330 -4.68 0.88 2.97
CA LEU A 330 -4.78 2.29 2.57
C LEU A 330 -6.18 2.65 2.07
N LEU A 331 -6.84 1.73 1.37
CA LEU A 331 -8.22 1.93 0.94
C LEU A 331 -9.19 1.99 2.14
N LEU A 332 -8.97 1.17 3.17
CA LEU A 332 -9.70 1.30 4.44
C LEU A 332 -9.44 2.66 5.10
N GLY A 333 -8.20 3.16 5.05
CA GLY A 333 -7.89 4.52 5.48
C GLY A 333 -8.71 5.57 4.71
N ALA A 334 -8.90 5.39 3.40
CA ALA A 334 -9.76 6.26 2.59
C ALA A 334 -11.23 6.17 3.01
N PHE A 335 -11.76 4.97 3.31
CA PHE A 335 -13.10 4.83 3.86
C PHE A 335 -13.26 5.62 5.15
N MET A 336 -12.30 5.51 6.07
CA MET A 336 -12.35 6.25 7.34
C MET A 336 -12.30 7.76 7.13
N ILE A 337 -11.46 8.26 6.22
CA ILE A 337 -11.38 9.68 5.84
C ILE A 337 -12.74 10.17 5.31
N GLN A 338 -13.45 9.34 4.56
CA GLN A 338 -14.76 9.65 4.01
C GLN A 338 -15.92 9.39 5.00
N GLY A 339 -15.62 9.01 6.24
CA GLY A 339 -16.65 8.68 7.24
C GLY A 339 -17.45 7.41 6.92
N ILE A 340 -16.90 6.53 6.08
CA ILE A 340 -17.53 5.29 5.65
C ILE A 340 -17.00 4.14 6.49
N GLU A 341 -17.88 3.46 7.19
CA GLU A 341 -17.52 2.30 7.99
C GLU A 341 -17.70 1.02 7.18
N PRO A 342 -16.62 0.23 7.00
CA PRO A 342 -16.73 -1.10 6.40
C PRO A 342 -17.58 -2.01 7.29
N GLY A 343 -18.30 -2.95 6.68
CA GLY A 343 -19.17 -3.84 7.42
C GLY A 343 -20.64 -3.72 6.98
N PRO A 344 -21.62 -4.08 7.85
CA PRO A 344 -23.04 -4.08 7.50
C PRO A 344 -23.57 -2.72 7.06
N SER A 345 -23.08 -1.61 7.64
CA SER A 345 -23.53 -0.25 7.33
C SER A 345 -23.27 0.12 5.87
N ILE A 346 -22.08 -0.20 5.33
CA ILE A 346 -21.75 0.15 3.95
C ILE A 346 -22.66 -0.55 2.93
N LEU A 347 -23.11 -1.78 3.23
CA LEU A 347 -24.03 -2.55 2.35
C LEU A 347 -25.46 -2.00 2.36
N ASN A 348 -25.89 -1.37 3.46
CA ASN A 348 -27.22 -0.83 3.59
C ASN A 348 -27.28 0.64 3.19
N ASP A 349 -26.37 1.45 3.71
CA ASP A 349 -26.41 2.91 3.59
C ASP A 349 -25.68 3.42 2.34
N HIS A 350 -24.69 2.65 1.86
CA HIS A 350 -23.81 3.04 0.74
C HIS A 350 -23.80 1.99 -0.40
N ALA A 351 -24.91 1.29 -0.63
CA ALA A 351 -24.99 0.24 -1.67
C ALA A 351 -24.66 0.77 -3.08
N SER A 352 -25.08 2.00 -3.41
CA SER A 352 -24.73 2.65 -4.68
C SER A 352 -23.23 2.84 -4.83
N LEU A 353 -22.55 3.26 -3.76
CA LEU A 353 -21.09 3.43 -3.74
C LEU A 353 -20.36 2.12 -4.02
N LEU A 354 -20.82 1.01 -3.42
CA LEU A 354 -20.22 -0.31 -3.65
C LEU A 354 -20.34 -0.76 -5.10
N ILE A 355 -21.50 -0.54 -5.72
CA ILE A 355 -21.70 -0.86 -7.14
C ILE A 355 -20.82 0.05 -8.02
N THR A 356 -20.68 1.33 -7.66
CA THR A 356 -19.78 2.27 -8.33
C THR A 356 -18.31 1.82 -8.22
N MET A 357 -17.89 1.27 -7.07
CA MET A 357 -16.57 0.68 -6.90
C MET A 357 -16.33 -0.51 -7.84
N ILE A 358 -17.31 -1.40 -8.00
CA ILE A 358 -17.23 -2.53 -8.94
C ILE A 358 -17.03 -2.02 -10.37
N PHE A 359 -17.83 -1.05 -10.79
CA PHE A 359 -17.71 -0.43 -12.11
C PHE A 359 -16.37 0.29 -12.27
N SER A 360 -15.88 0.96 -11.22
CA SER A 360 -14.56 1.63 -11.22
C SER A 360 -13.43 0.64 -11.44
N VAL A 361 -13.43 -0.51 -10.74
CA VAL A 361 -12.42 -1.56 -10.92
C VAL A 361 -12.48 -2.13 -12.35
N ALA A 362 -13.67 -2.45 -12.86
CA ALA A 362 -13.82 -2.97 -14.21
C ALA A 362 -13.35 -1.96 -15.27
N LEU A 363 -13.83 -0.73 -15.20
CA LEU A 363 -13.51 0.34 -16.14
C LEU A 363 -12.02 0.72 -16.08
N ALA A 364 -11.43 0.79 -14.88
CA ALA A 364 -10.00 1.07 -14.70
C ALA A 364 -9.12 0.02 -15.39
N ASN A 365 -9.44 -1.28 -15.21
CA ASN A 365 -8.70 -2.36 -15.86
C ASN A 365 -8.83 -2.30 -17.39
N ILE A 366 -10.02 -1.99 -17.92
CA ILE A 366 -10.23 -1.85 -19.37
C ILE A 366 -9.45 -0.63 -19.89
N LEU A 367 -9.59 0.53 -19.26
CA LEU A 367 -8.91 1.76 -19.68
C LEU A 367 -7.39 1.63 -19.55
N GLY A 368 -6.91 1.14 -18.40
CA GLY A 368 -5.49 0.97 -18.15
C GLY A 368 -4.83 0.00 -19.10
N GLY A 369 -5.45 -1.17 -19.31
CA GLY A 369 -4.94 -2.14 -20.28
C GLY A 369 -4.99 -1.64 -21.74
N ALA A 370 -6.06 -0.90 -22.11
CA ALA A 370 -6.14 -0.28 -23.45
C ALA A 370 -5.07 0.81 -23.64
N LEU A 371 -4.82 1.63 -22.60
CA LEU A 371 -3.74 2.62 -22.62
C LEU A 371 -2.37 1.95 -22.69
N CYS A 372 -2.15 0.86 -21.94
CA CYS A 372 -0.92 0.07 -22.06
C CYS A 372 -0.73 -0.47 -23.46
N LEU A 373 -1.76 -1.07 -24.07
CA LEU A 373 -1.69 -1.58 -25.45
C LEU A 373 -1.37 -0.47 -26.47
N GLY A 374 -1.95 0.73 -26.30
CA GLY A 374 -1.75 1.85 -27.20
C GLY A 374 -0.46 2.63 -26.96
N LEU A 375 -0.06 2.79 -25.70
CA LEU A 375 1.02 3.70 -25.29
C LEU A 375 2.29 2.98 -24.79
N THR A 376 2.43 1.67 -24.98
CA THR A 376 3.57 0.86 -24.48
C THR A 376 4.92 1.52 -24.76
N ARG A 377 5.12 2.05 -25.97
CA ARG A 377 6.38 2.70 -26.38
C ARG A 377 6.69 3.96 -25.53
N HIS A 378 5.67 4.71 -25.18
CA HIS A 378 5.82 5.94 -24.38
C HIS A 378 6.02 5.57 -22.90
N LEU A 379 5.24 4.63 -22.40
CA LEU A 379 5.35 4.12 -21.03
C LEU A 379 6.72 3.48 -20.78
N ALA A 380 7.26 2.70 -21.73
CA ALA A 380 8.59 2.10 -21.59
C ALA A 380 9.70 3.15 -21.43
N ARG A 381 9.54 4.36 -21.99
CA ARG A 381 10.49 5.47 -21.78
C ARG A 381 10.45 6.01 -20.36
N LEU A 382 9.30 5.93 -19.69
CA LEU A 382 9.18 6.36 -18.29
C LEU A 382 9.95 5.43 -17.36
N ALA A 383 10.06 4.13 -17.68
CA ALA A 383 10.82 3.16 -16.88
C ALA A 383 12.30 3.51 -16.71
N VAL A 384 12.85 4.36 -17.57
CA VAL A 384 14.26 4.78 -17.57
C VAL A 384 14.47 6.23 -17.17
N VAL A 385 13.42 6.92 -16.75
CA VAL A 385 13.56 8.29 -16.22
C VAL A 385 14.44 8.24 -14.96
N PRO A 386 15.50 9.06 -14.89
CA PRO A 386 16.41 9.04 -13.74
C PRO A 386 15.66 9.35 -12.43
N ALA A 387 15.97 8.58 -11.38
CA ALA A 387 15.40 8.80 -10.04
C ALA A 387 15.64 10.23 -9.53
N GLN A 388 16.76 10.83 -9.91
CA GLN A 388 17.13 12.21 -9.56
C GLN A 388 16.13 13.27 -10.05
N ILE A 389 15.31 12.95 -11.05
CA ILE A 389 14.23 13.84 -11.55
C ILE A 389 12.90 13.50 -10.87
N LEU A 390 12.62 12.20 -10.71
CA LEU A 390 11.34 11.73 -10.17
C LEU A 390 11.22 12.01 -8.67
N VAL A 391 12.30 11.77 -7.93
CA VAL A 391 12.27 11.85 -6.46
C VAL A 391 11.97 13.26 -5.95
N PRO A 392 12.64 14.34 -6.39
CA PRO A 392 12.33 15.68 -5.88
C PRO A 392 10.91 16.13 -6.26
N LEU A 393 10.41 15.73 -7.44
CA LEU A 393 9.03 16.00 -7.86
C LEU A 393 8.03 15.30 -6.92
N ALA A 394 8.19 13.99 -6.70
CA ALA A 394 7.33 13.22 -5.81
C ALA A 394 7.43 13.71 -4.36
N LEU A 395 8.64 14.07 -3.90
CA LEU A 395 8.86 14.63 -2.57
C LEU A 395 8.11 15.95 -2.37
N THR A 396 8.17 16.84 -3.36
CA THR A 396 7.43 18.10 -3.34
C THR A 396 5.92 17.85 -3.23
N PHE A 397 5.42 16.90 -4.04
CA PHE A 397 4.01 16.51 -3.99
C PHE A 397 3.63 15.94 -2.62
N ILE A 398 4.45 15.06 -2.04
CA ILE A 398 4.23 14.48 -0.71
C ILE A 398 4.12 15.56 0.37
N LEU A 399 5.03 16.53 0.39
CA LEU A 399 5.00 17.57 1.42
C LEU A 399 3.79 18.48 1.29
N ILE A 400 3.46 18.89 0.08
CA ILE A 400 2.28 19.73 -0.16
C ILE A 400 1.01 18.95 0.21
N ALA A 401 0.91 17.67 -0.20
CA ALA A 401 -0.21 16.82 0.13
C ALA A 401 -0.36 16.61 1.64
N ALA A 402 0.75 16.36 2.36
CA ALA A 402 0.74 16.22 3.81
C ALA A 402 0.27 17.49 4.51
N PHE A 403 0.76 18.65 4.08
CA PHE A 403 0.38 19.93 4.67
C PHE A 403 -1.11 20.28 4.45
N ASN A 404 -1.68 19.84 3.34
CA ASN A 404 -3.10 20.09 3.04
C ASN A 404 -4.07 19.37 3.98
N VAL A 405 -3.63 18.38 4.75
CA VAL A 405 -4.50 17.61 5.65
C VAL A 405 -5.03 18.48 6.78
N ASN A 406 -4.14 19.09 7.59
CA ASN A 406 -4.53 19.90 8.75
C ASN A 406 -3.96 21.32 8.68
N LYS A 407 -3.18 21.65 7.66
CA LYS A 407 -2.50 22.96 7.49
C LYS A 407 -1.63 23.34 8.68
N SER A 408 -1.01 22.34 9.30
CA SER A 408 -0.21 22.48 10.52
C SER A 408 1.27 22.11 10.25
N SER A 409 2.18 22.80 10.94
CA SER A 409 3.59 22.41 10.96
C SER A 409 3.81 21.03 11.56
N MET A 410 2.89 20.56 12.42
CA MET A 410 2.92 19.22 12.99
C MET A 410 2.75 18.13 11.92
N ASP A 411 2.08 18.41 10.80
CA ASP A 411 1.95 17.50 9.68
C ASP A 411 3.31 17.07 9.12
N PHE A 412 4.25 18.03 8.99
CA PHE A 412 5.61 17.75 8.54
C PHE A 412 6.41 16.95 9.57
N MET A 413 6.25 17.28 10.86
CA MET A 413 6.92 16.56 11.94
C MET A 413 6.45 15.10 11.98
N LEU A 414 5.15 14.85 11.89
CA LEU A 414 4.60 13.49 11.83
C LEU A 414 5.06 12.75 10.56
N LEU A 415 5.04 13.42 9.41
CA LEU A 415 5.55 12.85 8.16
C LEU A 415 6.99 12.37 8.31
N LEU A 416 7.85 13.15 8.96
CA LEU A 416 9.26 12.79 9.21
C LEU A 416 9.39 11.66 10.22
N VAL A 417 8.62 11.68 11.31
CA VAL A 417 8.63 10.62 12.34
C VAL A 417 8.24 9.27 11.70
N PHE A 418 7.14 9.24 10.94
CA PHE A 418 6.72 8.02 10.25
C PHE A 418 7.61 7.69 9.05
N GLY A 419 8.24 8.67 8.42
CA GLY A 419 9.27 8.47 7.41
C GLY A 419 10.49 7.77 7.97
N LEU A 420 11.00 8.23 9.11
CA LEU A 420 12.09 7.59 9.84
C LEU A 420 11.72 6.15 10.25
N LEU A 421 10.52 5.98 10.84
CA LEU A 421 10.02 4.66 11.20
C LEU A 421 9.94 3.74 9.97
N GLY A 422 9.42 4.24 8.85
CA GLY A 422 9.31 3.50 7.60
C GLY A 422 10.67 3.10 7.01
N VAL A 423 11.67 3.98 7.05
CA VAL A 423 13.06 3.69 6.64
C VAL A 423 13.65 2.60 7.53
N LEU A 424 13.55 2.72 8.85
CA LEU A 424 14.04 1.72 9.80
C LEU A 424 13.36 0.37 9.59
N MET A 425 12.04 0.32 9.54
CA MET A 425 11.28 -0.91 9.31
C MET A 425 11.67 -1.59 7.99
N ARG A 426 11.93 -0.81 6.94
CA ARG A 426 12.37 -1.32 5.66
C ARG A 426 13.76 -1.95 5.73
N HIS A 427 14.73 -1.25 6.28
CA HIS A 427 16.11 -1.76 6.42
C HIS A 427 16.21 -2.99 7.30
N LEU A 428 15.35 -3.07 8.33
CA LEU A 428 15.32 -4.18 9.28
C LEU A 428 14.36 -5.31 8.85
N ASN A 429 13.77 -5.22 7.64
CA ASN A 429 12.78 -6.19 7.14
C ASN A 429 11.58 -6.38 8.08
N TRP A 430 11.13 -5.30 8.74
CA TRP A 430 9.90 -5.30 9.52
C TRP A 430 8.69 -5.03 8.60
N PRO A 431 7.60 -5.79 8.72
CA PRO A 431 6.48 -5.68 7.79
C PRO A 431 5.65 -4.42 8.05
N ARG A 432 5.90 -3.36 7.29
CA ARG A 432 5.15 -2.08 7.34
C ARG A 432 3.64 -2.27 7.09
N ALA A 433 3.29 -3.26 6.26
CA ALA A 433 1.89 -3.61 6.00
C ALA A 433 1.16 -4.09 7.26
N ALA A 434 1.85 -4.82 8.14
CA ALA A 434 1.27 -5.24 9.42
C ALA A 434 1.03 -4.05 10.36
N PHE A 435 1.97 -3.09 10.40
CA PHE A 435 1.78 -1.83 11.12
C PHE A 435 0.55 -1.06 10.60
N ALA A 436 0.46 -0.87 9.27
CA ALA A 436 -0.65 -0.15 8.65
C ALA A 436 -2.00 -0.80 8.97
N LEU A 437 -2.06 -2.13 8.94
CA LEU A 437 -3.26 -2.86 9.32
C LEU A 437 -3.63 -2.64 10.79
N GLY A 438 -2.65 -2.77 11.69
CA GLY A 438 -2.86 -2.54 13.12
C GLY A 438 -3.35 -1.12 13.40
N PHE A 439 -2.77 -0.13 12.72
CA PHE A 439 -3.17 1.27 12.83
C PHE A 439 -4.62 1.52 12.40
N VAL A 440 -5.06 0.91 11.28
CA VAL A 440 -6.44 1.07 10.79
C VAL A 440 -7.45 0.27 11.61
N LEU A 441 -7.08 -0.93 12.08
CA LEU A 441 -7.99 -1.79 12.84
C LEU A 441 -8.07 -1.43 14.33
N GLY A 442 -7.08 -0.74 14.90
CA GLY A 442 -7.05 -0.42 16.33
C GLY A 442 -8.34 0.21 16.84
N PRO A 443 -8.84 1.32 16.26
CA PRO A 443 -10.08 1.95 16.66
C PRO A 443 -11.30 1.02 16.53
N ASN A 444 -11.36 0.20 15.47
CA ASN A 444 -12.45 -0.74 15.24
C ASN A 444 -12.46 -1.89 16.27
N LEU A 445 -11.27 -2.40 16.66
CA LEU A 445 -11.17 -3.43 17.70
C LEU A 445 -11.73 -2.92 19.03
N GLU A 446 -11.38 -1.71 19.42
CA GLU A 446 -11.88 -1.07 20.63
C GLU A 446 -13.39 -0.87 20.56
N ARG A 447 -13.88 -0.30 19.47
CA ARG A 447 -15.30 -0.05 19.25
C ARG A 447 -16.16 -1.31 19.29
N PHE A 448 -15.78 -2.36 18.52
CA PHE A 448 -16.55 -3.61 18.48
C PHE A 448 -16.59 -4.30 19.84
N PHE A 449 -15.50 -4.26 20.58
CA PHE A 449 -15.47 -4.79 21.94
C PHE A 449 -16.48 -4.08 22.85
N PHE A 450 -16.43 -2.74 22.91
CA PHE A 450 -17.33 -2.00 23.81
C PHE A 450 -18.79 -2.14 23.44
N LEU A 451 -19.10 -2.14 22.13
CA LEU A 451 -20.47 -2.40 21.67
C LEU A 451 -20.95 -3.78 22.12
N GLU A 452 -20.14 -4.80 21.92
CA GLU A 452 -20.50 -6.17 22.32
C GLU A 452 -20.51 -6.34 23.83
N TYR A 453 -19.55 -5.74 24.53
CA TYR A 453 -19.51 -5.79 25.99
C TYR A 453 -20.74 -5.15 26.64
N GLN A 454 -21.27 -4.08 26.07
CA GLN A 454 -22.50 -3.44 26.54
C GLN A 454 -23.73 -4.32 26.33
N ILE A 455 -23.76 -5.16 25.28
CA ILE A 455 -24.89 -6.03 24.94
C ILE A 455 -24.82 -7.33 25.74
N SER A 456 -23.68 -8.02 25.71
CA SER A 456 -23.52 -9.41 26.16
C SER A 456 -22.59 -9.57 27.37
N GLY A 457 -21.99 -8.46 27.89
CA GLY A 457 -20.96 -8.53 28.92
C GLY A 457 -19.79 -9.40 28.46
N TRP A 458 -19.29 -10.27 29.32
CA TRP A 458 -18.24 -11.25 28.96
C TRP A 458 -18.78 -12.49 28.25
N GLY A 459 -20.09 -12.60 28.06
CA GLY A 459 -20.74 -13.77 27.43
C GLY A 459 -20.34 -13.94 25.96
N TRP A 460 -19.94 -12.87 25.26
CA TRP A 460 -19.49 -12.91 23.86
C TRP A 460 -18.32 -13.87 23.63
N LEU A 461 -17.44 -14.06 24.60
CA LEU A 461 -16.31 -15.00 24.51
C LEU A 461 -16.76 -16.46 24.33
N LEU A 462 -17.99 -16.79 24.71
CA LEU A 462 -18.54 -18.14 24.60
C LEU A 462 -19.34 -18.34 23.31
N GLN A 463 -19.51 -17.33 22.48
CA GLN A 463 -20.17 -17.46 21.17
C GLN A 463 -19.39 -18.45 20.29
N PRO A 464 -20.06 -19.40 19.61
CA PRO A 464 -19.39 -20.44 18.83
C PRO A 464 -18.49 -19.91 17.72
N THR A 465 -18.93 -18.86 17.02
CA THR A 465 -18.20 -18.20 15.95
C THR A 465 -16.92 -17.53 16.47
N VAL A 466 -17.01 -16.82 17.60
CA VAL A 466 -15.87 -16.19 18.29
C VAL A 466 -14.85 -17.25 18.71
N LEU A 467 -15.29 -18.34 19.34
CA LEU A 467 -14.42 -19.44 19.76
C LEU A 467 -13.68 -20.07 18.57
N VAL A 468 -14.38 -20.29 17.45
CA VAL A 468 -13.78 -20.82 16.23
C VAL A 468 -12.73 -19.85 15.65
N LEU A 469 -13.03 -18.56 15.53
CA LEU A 469 -12.12 -17.57 14.96
C LEU A 469 -10.88 -17.34 15.85
N LEU A 470 -11.07 -17.23 17.16
CA LEU A 470 -9.96 -17.12 18.11
C LEU A 470 -9.14 -18.42 18.14
N GLY A 471 -9.79 -19.58 18.09
CA GLY A 471 -9.12 -20.88 17.97
C GLY A 471 -8.27 -20.98 16.70
N LEU A 472 -8.81 -20.54 15.55
CA LEU A 472 -8.07 -20.46 14.28
C LEU A 472 -6.89 -19.49 14.37
N SER A 473 -7.05 -18.36 15.06
CA SER A 473 -5.96 -17.40 15.30
C SER A 473 -4.81 -18.04 16.07
N ILE A 474 -5.13 -18.76 17.17
CA ILE A 474 -4.14 -19.49 17.99
C ILE A 474 -3.46 -20.60 17.16
N VAL A 475 -4.23 -21.39 16.42
CA VAL A 475 -3.69 -22.45 15.54
C VAL A 475 -2.75 -21.86 14.50
N ASN A 476 -3.12 -20.70 13.90
CA ASN A 476 -2.28 -20.02 12.93
C ASN A 476 -0.96 -19.56 13.55
N ILE A 477 -0.99 -18.92 14.71
CA ILE A 477 0.22 -18.53 15.46
C ILE A 477 1.10 -19.75 15.74
N VAL A 478 0.53 -20.83 16.28
CA VAL A 478 1.27 -22.05 16.62
C VAL A 478 1.90 -22.69 15.38
N ARG A 479 1.15 -22.75 14.25
CA ARG A 479 1.68 -23.30 12.98
C ARG A 479 2.86 -22.49 12.46
N GLN A 480 2.74 -21.17 12.46
CA GLN A 480 3.80 -20.28 11.99
C GLN A 480 5.04 -20.34 12.88
N VAL A 481 4.87 -20.37 14.19
CA VAL A 481 5.98 -20.54 15.14
C VAL A 481 6.67 -21.89 14.93
N ARG A 482 5.91 -22.97 14.70
CA ARG A 482 6.48 -24.30 14.39
C ARG A 482 7.20 -24.31 13.04
N ALA A 483 6.63 -23.68 12.02
CA ALA A 483 7.24 -23.58 10.70
C ALA A 483 8.55 -22.78 10.77
N TYR A 484 8.57 -21.66 11.49
CA TYR A 484 9.76 -20.86 11.73
C TYR A 484 10.87 -21.64 12.45
N ARG A 485 10.52 -22.44 13.47
CA ARG A 485 11.50 -23.29 14.17
C ARG A 485 12.07 -24.42 13.29
N LYS A 486 11.29 -24.91 12.32
CA LYS A 486 11.73 -25.97 11.38
C LYS A 486 12.55 -25.44 10.22
N ALA A 487 12.22 -24.26 9.73
CA ALA A 487 13.04 -23.55 8.76
C ALA A 487 14.34 -23.18 9.49
N ARG A 488 15.42 -23.94 9.26
CA ARG A 488 16.78 -23.43 9.52
C ARG A 488 16.94 -22.24 8.60
N VAL A 489 16.51 -21.06 9.06
CA VAL A 489 16.78 -19.80 8.38
C VAL A 489 18.29 -19.67 8.42
N ASP A 490 18.94 -19.70 7.26
CA ASP A 490 20.35 -19.29 7.16
C ASP A 490 20.45 -17.93 7.82
N PRO A 491 21.37 -17.74 8.74
CA PRO A 491 21.43 -16.52 9.53
C PRO A 491 21.59 -15.36 8.53
N VAL A 492 20.52 -14.57 8.38
CA VAL A 492 20.60 -13.24 7.78
C VAL A 492 21.79 -12.59 8.46
N GLY A 493 22.78 -12.13 7.70
CA GLY A 493 24.10 -11.80 8.21
C GLY A 493 24.10 -11.02 9.53
N PRO A 494 25.11 -11.12 10.35
CA PRO A 494 25.16 -10.68 11.77
C PRO A 494 24.77 -9.22 12.02
N ILE A 495 24.66 -8.45 10.99
CA ILE A 495 24.47 -6.99 11.00
C ILE A 495 23.04 -6.56 11.23
N HIS A 496 22.11 -7.18 10.51
CA HIS A 496 20.69 -6.91 10.72
C HIS A 496 20.28 -7.26 12.14
N THR A 497 20.98 -8.19 12.77
CA THR A 497 20.61 -8.75 14.08
C THR A 497 20.83 -7.75 15.23
N GLN A 498 21.91 -6.94 15.21
CA GLN A 498 22.15 -5.95 16.28
C GLN A 498 21.16 -4.77 16.19
N LEU A 499 20.96 -4.22 14.99
CA LEU A 499 20.01 -3.15 14.78
C LEU A 499 18.58 -3.60 15.04
N ASP A 500 18.22 -4.83 14.65
CA ASP A 500 16.96 -5.48 14.98
C ASP A 500 16.75 -5.62 16.49
N PHE A 501 17.79 -6.03 17.20
CA PHE A 501 17.76 -6.13 18.66
C PHE A 501 17.50 -4.77 19.30
N CYS A 502 18.24 -3.74 18.87
CA CYS A 502 18.07 -2.38 19.38
C CYS A 502 16.66 -1.85 19.07
N PHE A 503 16.17 -2.07 17.86
CA PHE A 503 14.82 -1.63 17.46
C PHE A 503 13.73 -2.38 18.27
N ALA A 504 13.85 -3.69 18.43
CA ALA A 504 12.94 -4.47 19.27
C ALA A 504 12.99 -4.01 20.74
N ALA A 505 14.19 -3.70 21.27
CA ALA A 505 14.35 -3.18 22.64
C ALA A 505 13.69 -1.81 22.83
N ILE A 506 13.79 -0.92 21.83
CA ILE A 506 13.07 0.36 21.82
C ILE A 506 11.56 0.14 21.84
N LEU A 507 11.03 -0.77 21.03
CA LEU A 507 9.61 -1.08 21.01
C LEU A 507 9.12 -1.70 22.34
N VAL A 508 9.94 -2.54 22.98
CA VAL A 508 9.65 -3.07 24.32
C VAL A 508 9.63 -1.94 25.35
N ALA A 509 10.56 -0.99 25.28
CA ALA A 509 10.57 0.18 26.16
C ALA A 509 9.31 1.06 25.97
N VAL A 510 8.88 1.25 24.74
CA VAL A 510 7.58 1.90 24.42
C VAL A 510 6.44 1.10 25.02
N GLY A 511 6.43 -0.22 24.88
CA GLY A 511 5.42 -1.11 25.49
C GLY A 511 5.37 -1.00 27.03
N ILE A 512 6.52 -0.91 27.69
CA ILE A 512 6.60 -0.70 29.16
C ILE A 512 6.00 0.66 29.53
N TYR A 513 6.36 1.72 28.82
CA TYR A 513 5.84 3.06 29.05
C TYR A 513 4.31 3.11 28.88
N VAL A 514 3.81 2.56 27.76
CA VAL A 514 2.38 2.49 27.46
C VAL A 514 1.65 1.66 28.53
N PHE A 515 2.19 0.51 28.90
CA PHE A 515 1.61 -0.35 29.94
C PHE A 515 1.52 0.38 31.27
N GLY A 516 2.60 1.06 31.68
CA GLY A 516 2.64 1.81 32.94
C GLY A 516 1.63 2.98 32.97
N THR A 517 1.53 3.75 31.88
CA THR A 517 0.57 4.87 31.79
C THR A 517 -0.88 4.37 31.69
N ALA A 518 -1.12 3.28 30.96
CA ALA A 518 -2.45 2.71 30.80
C ALA A 518 -3.04 2.14 32.11
N LEU A 519 -2.20 1.74 33.06
CA LEU A 519 -2.66 1.35 34.40
C LEU A 519 -3.33 2.49 35.18
N SER A 520 -3.03 3.74 34.87
CA SER A 520 -3.65 4.91 35.49
C SER A 520 -4.98 5.33 34.85
N TYR A 521 -5.32 4.75 33.71
CA TYR A 521 -6.57 5.05 33.02
C TYR A 521 -7.74 4.24 33.63
N SER A 522 -8.96 4.72 33.41
CA SER A 522 -10.17 3.95 33.71
C SER A 522 -10.23 2.65 32.91
N PHE A 523 -11.17 1.76 33.25
CA PHE A 523 -11.34 0.50 32.51
C PHE A 523 -11.59 0.73 31.02
N ALA A 524 -12.47 1.68 30.67
CA ALA A 524 -12.81 1.94 29.29
C ALA A 524 -11.62 2.53 28.51
N ALA A 525 -10.91 3.50 29.08
CA ALA A 525 -9.76 4.11 28.41
C ALA A 525 -8.49 3.22 28.42
N GLY A 526 -8.36 2.28 29.38
CA GLY A 526 -7.11 1.54 29.61
C GLY A 526 -7.06 0.11 29.08
N VAL A 527 -8.19 -0.58 28.95
CA VAL A 527 -8.21 -2.01 28.67
C VAL A 527 -7.50 -2.40 27.36
N PHE A 528 -7.78 -1.70 26.28
CA PHE A 528 -7.15 -1.98 24.99
C PHE A 528 -5.67 -1.60 24.94
N PRO A 529 -5.25 -0.42 25.39
CA PRO A 529 -3.84 -0.10 25.59
C PRO A 529 -3.08 -1.14 26.42
N LEU A 530 -3.66 -1.64 27.52
CA LEU A 530 -3.03 -2.67 28.37
C LEU A 530 -2.88 -4.00 27.65
N ILE A 531 -3.92 -4.47 26.94
CA ILE A 531 -3.86 -5.72 26.16
C ILE A 531 -2.79 -5.59 25.06
N ALA A 532 -2.80 -4.51 24.31
CA ALA A 532 -1.86 -4.29 23.23
C ALA A 532 -0.42 -4.15 23.74
N ALA A 533 -0.19 -3.37 24.81
CA ALA A 533 1.13 -3.26 25.43
C ALA A 533 1.62 -4.59 26.01
N GLY A 534 0.74 -5.36 26.66
CA GLY A 534 1.06 -6.71 27.15
C GLY A 534 1.48 -7.66 26.01
N ALA A 535 0.76 -7.63 24.88
CA ALA A 535 1.10 -8.39 23.69
C ALA A 535 2.43 -7.91 23.04
N MET A 536 2.70 -6.58 23.07
CA MET A 536 3.99 -6.01 22.64
C MET A 536 5.15 -6.54 23.52
N LEU A 537 4.98 -6.52 24.82
CA LEU A 537 6.00 -7.00 25.78
C LEU A 537 6.27 -8.49 25.58
N PHE A 538 5.22 -9.28 25.43
CA PHE A 538 5.34 -10.73 25.20
C PHE A 538 6.05 -11.04 23.89
N SER A 539 5.61 -10.47 22.79
CA SER A 539 6.23 -10.69 21.47
C SER A 539 7.65 -10.13 21.40
N GLY A 540 7.89 -8.98 22.02
CA GLY A 540 9.20 -8.33 22.12
C GLY A 540 10.20 -9.15 22.93
N ALA A 541 9.79 -9.70 24.06
CA ALA A 541 10.62 -10.61 24.85
C ALA A 541 11.08 -11.82 24.03
N ILE A 542 10.19 -12.38 23.18
CA ILE A 542 10.54 -13.49 22.31
C ILE A 542 11.56 -13.06 21.25
N VAL A 543 11.35 -11.90 20.58
CA VAL A 543 12.28 -11.39 19.56
C VAL A 543 13.66 -11.12 20.18
N ILE A 544 13.70 -10.46 21.33
CA ILE A 544 14.95 -10.19 22.06
C ILE A 544 15.65 -11.49 22.46
N TRP A 545 14.91 -12.46 22.99
CA TRP A 545 15.47 -13.75 23.37
C TRP A 545 16.05 -14.53 22.19
N GLN A 546 15.38 -14.52 21.04
CA GLN A 546 15.84 -15.16 19.82
C GLN A 546 17.15 -14.56 19.28
N LYS A 547 17.37 -13.24 19.48
CA LYS A 547 18.50 -12.52 18.93
C LYS A 547 19.67 -12.31 19.90
N ARG A 548 19.52 -12.64 21.18
CA ARG A 548 20.54 -12.40 22.22
C ARG A 548 21.90 -13.03 21.92
N ASP A 549 21.92 -14.22 21.30
CA ASP A 549 23.16 -14.96 21.03
C ASP A 549 23.85 -14.48 19.73
N MET A 550 23.15 -13.69 18.89
CA MET A 550 23.64 -13.20 17.60
C MET A 550 24.23 -11.77 17.67
N THR A 551 24.22 -11.12 18.84
CA THR A 551 24.66 -9.72 19.02
C THR A 551 26.19 -9.52 18.95
N ARG A 552 26.96 -10.61 18.84
CA ARG A 552 28.44 -10.56 18.86
C ARG A 552 29.11 -10.35 17.49
N GLY A 553 28.33 -10.10 16.44
CA GLY A 553 28.86 -9.85 15.09
C GLY A 553 29.27 -8.38 14.85
N VAL A 554 30.25 -8.16 13.97
CA VAL A 554 30.66 -6.81 13.55
C VAL A 554 29.67 -6.25 12.52
N ILE A 555 29.20 -5.01 12.70
CA ILE A 555 28.31 -4.33 11.76
C ILE A 555 29.06 -4.10 10.43
N SER A 556 28.54 -4.60 9.26
CA SER A 556 29.20 -4.37 7.98
C SER A 556 29.03 -2.93 7.51
N ALA A 557 30.10 -2.38 6.98
CA ALA A 557 30.14 -1.00 6.50
C ALA A 557 29.06 -0.71 5.43
N SER A 558 28.71 -1.69 4.59
CA SER A 558 27.76 -1.51 3.49
C SER A 558 26.31 -1.25 3.94
N VAL A 559 25.86 -1.85 5.03
CA VAL A 559 24.49 -1.62 5.57
C VAL A 559 24.42 -0.26 6.25
N LEU A 560 25.48 0.09 7.00
CA LEU A 560 25.57 1.42 7.61
C LEU A 560 25.59 2.52 6.56
N THR A 561 26.30 2.35 5.45
CA THR A 561 26.36 3.35 4.37
C THR A 561 25.01 3.52 3.67
N THR A 562 24.28 2.43 3.40
CA THR A 562 22.92 2.53 2.81
C THR A 562 21.90 3.12 3.76
N LEU A 563 21.91 2.72 5.03
CA LEU A 563 21.05 3.32 6.05
C LEU A 563 21.39 4.80 6.24
N GLN A 564 22.67 5.15 6.29
CA GLN A 564 23.11 6.54 6.41
C GLN A 564 22.65 7.38 5.20
N ALA A 565 22.74 6.85 3.98
CA ALA A 565 22.27 7.53 2.78
C ALA A 565 20.76 7.77 2.83
N ASP A 566 19.96 6.78 3.24
CA ASP A 566 18.52 6.92 3.36
C ASP A 566 18.12 7.88 4.51
N LEU A 567 18.88 7.90 5.62
CA LEU A 567 18.68 8.88 6.70
C LEU A 567 19.08 10.30 6.25
N GLN A 568 20.17 10.45 5.49
CA GLN A 568 20.55 11.74 4.91
C GLN A 568 19.49 12.26 3.93
N PHE A 569 18.85 11.37 3.19
CA PHE A 569 17.72 11.75 2.33
C PHE A 569 16.59 12.44 3.11
N LEU A 570 16.35 12.08 4.38
CA LEU A 570 15.32 12.72 5.22
C LEU A 570 15.62 14.20 5.53
N LEU A 571 16.82 14.71 5.23
CA LEU A 571 17.11 16.14 5.30
C LEU A 571 16.46 16.92 4.14
N ALA A 572 16.19 16.29 3.01
CA ALA A 572 15.55 16.93 1.86
C ALA A 572 14.10 17.38 2.15
N PRO A 573 13.21 16.55 2.73
CA PRO A 573 11.90 17.01 3.17
C PRO A 573 11.97 18.10 4.26
N VAL A 574 12.95 18.06 5.16
CA VAL A 574 13.14 19.14 6.16
C VAL A 574 13.47 20.46 5.47
N PHE A 575 14.40 20.44 4.52
CA PHE A 575 14.76 21.63 3.76
C PHE A 575 13.59 22.19 2.94
N LEU A 576 12.84 21.32 2.26
CA LEU A 576 11.66 21.74 1.49
C LEU A 576 10.56 22.28 2.40
N ALA A 577 10.31 21.65 3.56
CA ALA A 577 9.36 22.16 4.55
C ALA A 577 9.74 23.57 5.02
N ALA A 578 11.02 23.79 5.35
CA ALA A 578 11.53 25.12 5.72
C ALA A 578 11.29 26.14 4.60
N LEU A 579 11.53 25.79 3.33
CA LEU A 579 11.24 26.67 2.21
C LEU A 579 9.75 26.98 2.09
N ILE A 580 8.84 26.01 2.29
CA ILE A 580 7.39 26.24 2.25
C ILE A 580 6.98 27.27 3.29
N PHE A 581 7.52 27.21 4.53
CA PHE A 581 7.23 28.19 5.56
C PHE A 581 7.82 29.58 5.27
N LEU A 582 8.99 29.63 4.63
CA LEU A 582 9.69 30.91 4.36
C LEU A 582 9.05 31.65 3.18
N VAL A 583 8.89 30.97 2.04
CA VAL A 583 8.54 31.61 0.76
C VAL A 583 7.22 31.14 0.18
N GLY A 584 6.54 30.21 0.83
CA GLY A 584 5.23 29.69 0.42
C GLY A 584 5.28 28.51 -0.52
N HIS A 585 4.12 27.90 -0.68
CA HIS A 585 3.92 26.67 -1.45
C HIS A 585 4.13 26.81 -2.97
N LEU A 586 4.05 28.02 -3.50
CA LEU A 586 4.28 28.33 -4.92
C LEU A 586 5.76 28.41 -5.27
N LEU A 587 6.52 29.17 -4.47
CA LEU A 587 7.96 29.42 -4.72
C LEU A 587 8.86 28.32 -4.17
N ALA A 588 8.48 27.70 -3.06
CA ALA A 588 9.29 26.66 -2.44
C ALA A 588 9.57 25.47 -3.37
N PRO A 589 8.59 24.88 -4.10
CA PRO A 589 8.84 23.82 -5.06
C PRO A 589 9.84 24.24 -6.15
N LEU A 590 9.66 25.46 -6.70
CA LEU A 590 10.55 25.99 -7.74
C LEU A 590 12.00 26.08 -7.22
N LEU A 591 12.20 26.71 -6.06
CA LEU A 591 13.52 26.88 -5.46
C LEU A 591 14.15 25.54 -5.08
N PHE A 592 13.37 24.62 -4.51
CA PHE A 592 13.83 23.29 -4.15
C PHE A 592 14.27 22.49 -5.37
N LEU A 593 13.45 22.45 -6.43
CA LEU A 593 13.75 21.72 -7.66
C LEU A 593 14.97 22.32 -8.38
N LEU A 594 15.12 23.64 -8.35
CA LEU A 594 16.32 24.32 -8.87
C LEU A 594 17.57 23.92 -8.08
N ALA A 595 17.53 24.01 -6.75
CA ALA A 595 18.65 23.65 -5.89
C ALA A 595 19.02 22.16 -6.06
N TRP A 596 18.04 21.29 -6.08
CA TRP A 596 18.23 19.85 -6.28
C TRP A 596 18.86 19.53 -7.64
N GLY A 597 18.34 20.13 -8.71
CA GLY A 597 18.85 19.88 -10.07
C GLY A 597 20.28 20.36 -10.27
N ILE A 598 20.66 21.48 -9.64
CA ILE A 598 22.02 22.03 -9.74
C ILE A 598 22.99 21.27 -8.85
N TRP A 599 22.65 21.07 -7.56
CA TRP A 599 23.59 20.56 -6.56
C TRP A 599 23.66 19.03 -6.51
N VAL A 600 22.53 18.35 -6.70
CA VAL A 600 22.46 16.88 -6.61
C VAL A 600 22.66 16.23 -7.99
N HIS A 601 22.08 16.81 -9.03
CA HIS A 601 22.12 16.21 -10.37
C HIS A 601 23.25 16.78 -11.27
N GLY A 602 23.70 18.02 -11.01
CA GLY A 602 24.77 18.67 -11.80
C GLY A 602 24.36 19.01 -13.23
N ASP A 603 23.07 19.19 -13.49
CA ASP A 603 22.53 19.53 -14.82
C ASP A 603 22.76 21.02 -15.16
N GLN A 604 22.74 21.33 -16.45
CA GLN A 604 22.84 22.72 -16.93
C GLN A 604 21.67 23.57 -16.44
N ILE A 605 21.96 24.74 -15.87
CA ILE A 605 21.01 25.65 -15.22
C ILE A 605 19.76 25.90 -16.07
N GLY A 606 19.91 26.15 -17.38
CA GLY A 606 18.77 26.42 -18.27
C GLY A 606 17.78 25.25 -18.37
N ARG A 607 18.26 23.99 -18.44
CA ARG A 607 17.42 22.79 -18.48
C ARG A 607 16.71 22.54 -17.14
N VAL A 608 17.43 22.77 -16.05
CA VAL A 608 16.89 22.65 -14.69
C VAL A 608 15.78 23.67 -14.48
N PHE A 609 16.02 24.92 -14.89
CA PHE A 609 15.05 26.00 -14.75
C PHE A 609 13.71 25.70 -15.46
N VAL A 610 13.77 25.30 -16.73
CA VAL A 610 12.56 24.93 -17.49
C VAL A 610 11.81 23.77 -16.85
N ARG A 611 12.51 22.72 -16.43
CA ARG A 611 11.90 21.55 -15.75
C ARG A 611 11.26 21.94 -14.44
N SER A 612 11.91 22.80 -13.64
CA SER A 612 11.41 23.26 -12.35
C SER A 612 10.15 24.11 -12.50
N ILE A 613 10.09 24.99 -13.50
CA ILE A 613 8.89 25.78 -13.81
C ILE A 613 7.72 24.87 -14.21
N LEU A 614 7.96 23.92 -15.14
CA LEU A 614 6.91 23.00 -15.59
C LEU A 614 6.39 22.13 -14.44
N ALA A 615 7.29 21.61 -13.60
CA ALA A 615 6.93 20.79 -12.45
C ALA A 615 6.16 21.61 -11.39
N SER A 616 6.64 22.80 -11.04
CA SER A 616 5.95 23.68 -10.09
C SER A 616 4.60 24.15 -10.62
N GLY A 617 4.50 24.43 -11.91
CA GLY A 617 3.24 24.76 -12.57
C GLY A 617 2.23 23.60 -12.53
N ALA A 618 2.68 22.37 -12.76
CA ALA A 618 1.83 21.18 -12.63
C ALA A 618 1.34 20.97 -11.18
N ILE A 619 2.22 21.15 -10.20
CA ILE A 619 1.86 21.08 -8.78
C ILE A 619 0.82 22.15 -8.44
N TYR A 620 1.03 23.38 -8.89
CA TYR A 620 0.09 24.49 -8.70
C TYR A 620 -1.29 24.16 -9.29
N LEU A 621 -1.34 23.66 -10.53
CA LEU A 621 -2.60 23.28 -11.18
C LEU A 621 -3.35 22.19 -10.39
N VAL A 622 -2.66 21.26 -9.78
CA VAL A 622 -3.28 20.21 -8.96
C VAL A 622 -3.82 20.80 -7.65
N PHE A 623 -3.00 21.52 -6.90
CA PHE A 623 -3.37 21.91 -5.52
C PHE A 623 -4.21 23.19 -5.45
N ASP A 624 -3.95 24.17 -6.29
CA ASP A 624 -4.72 25.43 -6.33
C ASP A 624 -5.82 25.41 -7.38
N GLY A 625 -5.58 24.79 -8.55
CA GLY A 625 -6.56 24.72 -9.63
C GLY A 625 -7.66 23.68 -9.41
N LEU A 626 -7.32 22.47 -8.94
CA LEU A 626 -8.30 21.39 -8.72
C LEU A 626 -8.85 21.37 -7.28
N ILE A 627 -8.01 21.68 -6.29
CA ILE A 627 -8.35 21.54 -4.87
C ILE A 627 -8.79 22.87 -4.25
N SER A 628 -8.36 24.03 -4.82
CA SER A 628 -8.77 25.40 -4.43
C SER A 628 -8.70 25.67 -2.93
N GLN A 629 -7.59 25.35 -2.27
CA GLN A 629 -7.46 25.46 -0.81
C GLN A 629 -6.74 26.74 -0.40
N PRO A 630 -7.24 27.50 0.60
CA PRO A 630 -6.53 28.66 1.12
C PRO A 630 -5.28 28.25 1.89
N TRP A 631 -4.15 28.87 1.56
CA TRP A 631 -2.87 28.66 2.25
C TRP A 631 -2.65 29.69 3.37
N PRO A 632 -1.98 29.32 4.47
CA PRO A 632 -1.62 30.28 5.51
C PRO A 632 -0.58 31.28 5.00
N SER A 633 -0.61 32.48 5.54
CA SER A 633 0.39 33.51 5.23
C SER A 633 1.81 33.06 5.53
N THR A 634 2.72 33.25 4.60
CA THR A 634 4.14 32.90 4.70
C THR A 634 4.89 33.82 5.66
N ALA A 635 6.08 33.41 6.09
CA ALA A 635 6.95 34.30 6.88
C ALA A 635 7.33 35.55 6.10
N LEU A 636 7.54 35.43 4.78
CA LEU A 636 7.85 36.56 3.89
C LEU A 636 6.67 37.52 3.77
N GLU A 637 5.44 37.03 3.58
CA GLU A 637 4.23 37.85 3.52
C GLU A 637 4.02 38.62 4.83
N ARG A 638 4.18 37.95 5.99
CA ARG A 638 4.10 38.61 7.31
C ARG A 638 5.17 39.69 7.50
N LEU A 639 6.39 39.48 6.99
CA LEU A 639 7.47 40.47 7.04
C LEU A 639 7.23 41.66 6.11
N LEU A 640 6.57 41.44 4.97
CA LEU A 640 6.26 42.49 4.00
C LEU A 640 4.92 43.21 4.29
N GLY A 641 4.15 42.76 5.29
CA GLY A 641 2.91 43.39 5.72
C GLY A 641 1.70 43.09 4.84
N PHE A 642 1.72 41.94 4.13
CA PHE A 642 0.60 41.44 3.34
C PHE A 642 -0.23 40.40 4.08
#